data_7ec663a323db8d2e9bafe9b3728e5ed6
#
_entry.id   7ec663a323db8d2e9bafe9b3728e5ed6
#
_cell.length_a   1.000
_cell.length_b   1.000
_cell.length_c   1.000
_cell.angle_alpha   90.00
_cell.angle_beta   90.00
_cell.angle_gamma   90.00
#
_symmetry.space_group_name_H-M   'P 1'
#
loop_
_entity.id
_entity.type
_entity.pdbx_description
1 polymer ?
#
loop_
_entity_poly.entity_id
_entity_poly.type
_entity_poly.pdbx_seq_one_letter_code
_entity_poly.pdbx_strand_id
1 'polypeptide(L)'
;MLFKLSIKNIQKSIKDYAIYFLTLVLGVAIFYVFNSIESQTVMMKVSSNTLEIINLMNQLLSSVSVFISFILGFLIIYASRFLIKRRNKEFGIYLTLGMSKRKISLILFFETLIIGILSLGVGLLIGFFLSELMSLLVANLFEADMTNFRFIFSSSAALKCLIYFGIMYLIVMIFNTISVNKCKLIDLINSSKKTEKIKLKNPILCVIIFIIACAMLIYSYYFVTSDSKLSGDITSLYIPIVLGALSTFLIFWSLSGLILKIVMNMKGLYYKGLNSFTLRQVSSKINTTVFSSTIICLMLFITICFLSSCLSIKNSLTGNIDELSKVDVEIIKDRNVTDDFIKDNLLNDEIIADTKIDILETLKNNNIDKNNFKDMLIVYYYKTNLTLQDTLGDAYEEVKEKFPLMNFFTKENIMSISDYNKVAKLYGNKTYTLKENEYIVIADYNSMIDIRNKALNKNSIITVNDNVLNPKYSECKYGFVDVGAQHLNSGIIVVPDNVVNENMPKKEILLANYNANTKVEKQKINSLINNLENTYNKTNLVSYNTKIDMLESSIGLGALVTFIGLYLGIIFLISSAAILALKELSESTDNKERYKMIRKLGADEKMINKALFNQIFIFFMIPLLLAIVHSIFGIKFANKILGTMGISGLTSSITMTFIFLVLIYGGYFLLTYFASKNIIREK
;
A
#
# COMPACT_ATOMS: atom_id res chain seq x y z
N MET A 1 -29.99 -35.73 -18.19
CA MET A 1 -30.02 -36.43 -16.90
C MET A 1 -28.98 -35.90 -15.91
N LEU A 2 -27.70 -35.80 -16.28
CA LEU A 2 -26.62 -35.29 -15.38
C LEU A 2 -26.85 -33.85 -14.89
N PHE A 3 -27.26 -32.92 -15.78
CA PHE A 3 -27.58 -31.53 -15.42
C PHE A 3 -28.73 -31.44 -14.38
N LYS A 4 -29.83 -32.23 -14.55
CA LYS A 4 -30.95 -32.28 -13.59
C LYS A 4 -30.50 -32.84 -12.21
N LEU A 5 -29.55 -33.79 -12.23
CA LEU A 5 -28.95 -34.33 -11.02
C LEU A 5 -28.09 -33.28 -10.30
N SER A 6 -27.29 -32.47 -11.05
CA SER A 6 -26.50 -31.40 -10.48
C SER A 6 -27.34 -30.35 -9.78
N ILE A 7 -28.46 -29.92 -10.38
CA ILE A 7 -29.40 -28.98 -9.74
C ILE A 7 -29.97 -29.55 -8.45
N LYS A 8 -30.43 -30.82 -8.44
CA LYS A 8 -30.96 -31.46 -7.24
C LYS A 8 -29.88 -31.58 -6.15
N ASN A 9 -28.63 -31.85 -6.51
CA ASN A 9 -27.53 -31.93 -5.57
C ASN A 9 -27.27 -30.56 -4.92
N ILE A 10 -27.27 -29.46 -5.70
CA ILE A 10 -27.11 -28.11 -5.15
C ILE A 10 -28.24 -27.80 -4.16
N GLN A 11 -29.48 -28.06 -4.53
CA GLN A 11 -30.64 -27.82 -3.65
C GLN A 11 -30.57 -28.63 -2.33
N LYS A 12 -30.15 -29.88 -2.39
CA LYS A 12 -29.99 -30.73 -1.22
C LYS A 12 -28.87 -30.32 -0.28
N SER A 13 -27.77 -29.77 -0.86
CA SER A 13 -26.56 -29.42 -0.14
C SER A 13 -26.34 -27.90 -0.06
N ILE A 14 -27.39 -27.10 -0.14
CA ILE A 14 -27.33 -25.62 -0.24
C ILE A 14 -26.49 -24.98 0.87
N LYS A 15 -26.52 -25.55 2.08
CA LYS A 15 -25.69 -25.06 3.21
C LYS A 15 -24.20 -25.27 2.99
N ASP A 16 -23.83 -26.29 2.24
CA ASP A 16 -22.43 -26.61 1.93
C ASP A 16 -21.88 -25.71 0.86
N TYR A 17 -22.73 -25.31 -0.08
CA TYR A 17 -22.41 -24.40 -1.15
C TYR A 17 -22.49 -22.93 -0.72
N ALA A 18 -23.24 -22.58 0.32
CA ALA A 18 -23.50 -21.19 0.71
C ALA A 18 -22.23 -20.39 0.96
N ILE A 19 -21.23 -20.97 1.64
CA ILE A 19 -19.98 -20.26 1.95
C ILE A 19 -19.12 -20.09 0.71
N TYR A 20 -19.06 -21.14 -0.12
CA TYR A 20 -18.41 -21.06 -1.42
C TYR A 20 -19.05 -19.98 -2.29
N PHE A 21 -20.38 -20.00 -2.39
CA PHE A 21 -21.17 -19.01 -3.13
C PHE A 21 -20.92 -17.58 -2.61
N LEU A 22 -21.00 -17.38 -1.27
CA LEU A 22 -20.75 -16.07 -0.66
C LEU A 22 -19.34 -15.55 -0.96
N THR A 23 -18.33 -16.41 -0.86
CA THR A 23 -16.94 -16.04 -1.17
C THR A 23 -16.78 -15.58 -2.62
N LEU A 24 -17.43 -16.30 -3.56
CA LEU A 24 -17.42 -15.93 -4.98
C LEU A 24 -18.16 -14.61 -5.23
N VAL A 25 -19.36 -14.45 -4.63
CA VAL A 25 -20.16 -13.22 -4.73
C VAL A 25 -19.34 -12.00 -4.24
N LEU A 26 -18.69 -12.12 -3.09
CA LEU A 26 -17.85 -11.05 -2.56
C LEU A 26 -16.65 -10.75 -3.48
N GLY A 27 -16.00 -11.79 -4.00
CA GLY A 27 -14.91 -11.61 -4.95
C GLY A 27 -15.33 -10.85 -6.21
N VAL A 28 -16.46 -11.25 -6.82
CA VAL A 28 -17.03 -10.57 -8.00
C VAL A 28 -17.45 -9.14 -7.65
N ALA A 29 -18.15 -8.94 -6.54
CA ALA A 29 -18.66 -7.63 -6.14
C ALA A 29 -17.51 -6.62 -5.96
N ILE A 30 -16.46 -7.01 -5.21
CA ILE A 30 -15.31 -6.15 -4.98
C ILE A 30 -14.55 -5.88 -6.29
N PHE A 31 -14.33 -6.91 -7.10
CA PHE A 31 -13.67 -6.73 -8.41
C PHE A 31 -14.45 -5.76 -9.31
N TYR A 32 -15.79 -5.85 -9.34
CA TYR A 32 -16.62 -4.91 -10.07
C TYR A 32 -16.52 -3.49 -9.53
N VAL A 33 -16.65 -3.31 -8.19
CA VAL A 33 -16.57 -2.00 -7.53
C VAL A 33 -15.33 -1.22 -7.96
N PHE A 34 -14.16 -1.83 -7.85
CA PHE A 34 -12.90 -1.14 -8.15
C PHE A 34 -12.67 -0.93 -9.66
N ASN A 35 -13.18 -1.81 -10.52
CA ASN A 35 -13.09 -1.63 -11.98
C ASN A 35 -14.18 -0.70 -12.54
N SER A 36 -15.21 -0.36 -11.77
CA SER A 36 -16.27 0.58 -12.18
C SER A 36 -15.90 2.06 -11.99
N ILE A 37 -14.83 2.35 -11.26
CA ILE A 37 -14.38 3.72 -10.93
C ILE A 37 -14.16 4.54 -12.22
N GLU A 38 -13.59 3.95 -13.26
CA GLU A 38 -13.40 4.58 -14.57
C GLU A 38 -14.69 5.21 -15.14
N SER A 39 -15.80 4.47 -15.09
CA SER A 39 -17.10 4.94 -15.60
C SER A 39 -17.73 6.01 -14.71
N GLN A 40 -17.39 6.04 -13.42
CA GLN A 40 -17.92 6.99 -12.45
C GLN A 40 -17.19 8.33 -12.50
N THR A 41 -15.87 8.31 -12.74
CA THR A 41 -15.03 9.52 -12.84
C THR A 41 -15.34 10.35 -14.10
N VAL A 42 -15.86 9.74 -15.16
CA VAL A 42 -16.29 10.44 -16.39
C VAL A 42 -17.38 11.48 -16.12
N MET A 43 -18.15 11.33 -15.02
CA MET A 43 -19.22 12.28 -14.65
C MET A 43 -18.76 13.42 -13.75
N MET A 44 -17.55 13.38 -13.25
CA MET A 44 -17.00 14.43 -12.40
C MET A 44 -16.49 15.57 -13.29
N LYS A 45 -16.88 16.79 -12.99
CA LYS A 45 -16.24 17.97 -13.54
C LYS A 45 -14.92 18.17 -12.83
N VAL A 46 -13.85 17.70 -13.43
CA VAL A 46 -12.49 17.81 -12.88
C VAL A 46 -11.58 18.58 -13.84
N SER A 47 -10.52 19.15 -13.31
CA SER A 47 -9.51 19.86 -14.11
C SER A 47 -8.75 18.90 -15.05
N SER A 48 -8.02 19.45 -16.04
CA SER A 48 -7.18 18.66 -16.96
C SER A 48 -6.13 17.84 -16.20
N ASN A 49 -5.49 18.41 -15.17
CA ASN A 49 -4.48 17.73 -14.34
C ASN A 49 -5.09 16.54 -13.59
N THR A 50 -6.28 16.72 -13.01
CA THR A 50 -7.02 15.63 -12.34
C THR A 50 -7.42 14.52 -13.32
N LEU A 51 -7.76 14.86 -14.58
CA LEU A 51 -8.06 13.85 -15.62
C LEU A 51 -6.84 12.99 -15.95
N GLU A 52 -5.64 13.57 -16.03
CA GLU A 52 -4.41 12.79 -16.26
C GLU A 52 -4.15 11.82 -15.10
N ILE A 53 -4.31 12.25 -13.86
CA ILE A 53 -4.16 11.40 -12.67
C ILE A 53 -5.21 10.27 -12.66
N ILE A 54 -6.46 10.56 -13.06
CA ILE A 54 -7.51 9.56 -13.18
C ILE A 54 -7.14 8.52 -14.26
N ASN A 55 -6.59 8.95 -15.39
CA ASN A 55 -6.14 8.03 -16.45
C ASN A 55 -4.99 7.13 -15.96
N LEU A 56 -4.01 7.68 -15.26
CA LEU A 56 -2.95 6.90 -14.60
C LEU A 56 -3.53 5.91 -13.58
N MET A 57 -4.49 6.34 -12.77
CA MET A 57 -5.17 5.49 -11.81
C MET A 57 -5.86 4.31 -12.50
N ASN A 58 -6.59 4.53 -13.59
CA ASN A 58 -7.28 3.49 -14.35
C ASN A 58 -6.30 2.49 -14.96
N GLN A 59 -5.16 2.94 -15.47
CA GLN A 59 -4.11 2.09 -16.01
C GLN A 59 -3.47 1.21 -14.92
N LEU A 60 -3.15 1.80 -13.77
CA LEU A 60 -2.60 1.07 -12.62
C LEU A 60 -3.62 0.09 -12.04
N LEU A 61 -4.89 0.49 -11.88
CA LEU A 61 -5.95 -0.40 -11.41
C LEU A 61 -6.18 -1.57 -12.36
N SER A 62 -6.06 -1.38 -13.67
CA SER A 62 -6.14 -2.47 -14.64
C SER A 62 -5.01 -3.48 -14.45
N SER A 63 -3.76 -3.03 -14.24
CA SER A 63 -2.61 -3.90 -13.96
C SER A 63 -2.76 -4.64 -12.64
N VAL A 64 -3.20 -3.93 -11.58
CA VAL A 64 -3.49 -4.49 -10.26
C VAL A 64 -4.62 -5.52 -10.34
N SER A 65 -5.65 -5.31 -11.18
CA SER A 65 -6.77 -6.23 -11.37
C SER A 65 -6.33 -7.58 -11.96
N VAL A 66 -5.32 -7.60 -12.84
CA VAL A 66 -4.70 -8.85 -13.31
C VAL A 66 -4.09 -9.62 -12.15
N PHE A 67 -3.30 -8.97 -11.31
CA PHE A 67 -2.69 -9.59 -10.13
C PHE A 67 -3.73 -10.11 -9.13
N ILE A 68 -4.78 -9.33 -8.87
CA ILE A 68 -5.89 -9.72 -8.00
C ILE A 68 -6.64 -10.94 -8.55
N SER A 69 -6.80 -11.04 -9.88
CA SER A 69 -7.44 -12.21 -10.48
C SER A 69 -6.71 -13.51 -10.17
N PHE A 70 -5.36 -13.50 -10.08
CA PHE A 70 -4.59 -14.66 -9.63
C PHE A 70 -4.91 -15.06 -8.19
N ILE A 71 -5.04 -14.08 -7.29
CA ILE A 71 -5.36 -14.33 -5.87
C ILE A 71 -6.77 -14.90 -5.73
N LEU A 72 -7.74 -14.30 -6.43
CA LEU A 72 -9.11 -14.80 -6.45
C LEU A 72 -9.20 -16.19 -7.10
N GLY A 73 -8.45 -16.43 -8.18
CA GLY A 73 -8.31 -17.75 -8.78
C GLY A 73 -7.81 -18.81 -7.80
N PHE A 74 -6.78 -18.49 -7.03
CA PHE A 74 -6.27 -19.36 -5.96
C PHE A 74 -7.33 -19.61 -4.88
N LEU A 75 -8.06 -18.58 -4.47
CA LEU A 75 -9.18 -18.70 -3.51
C LEU A 75 -10.28 -19.62 -4.04
N ILE A 76 -10.66 -19.49 -5.32
CA ILE A 76 -11.69 -20.32 -5.96
C ILE A 76 -11.24 -21.78 -6.04
N ILE A 77 -9.98 -22.05 -6.41
CA ILE A 77 -9.40 -23.39 -6.42
C ILE A 77 -9.46 -24.01 -5.03
N TYR A 78 -9.08 -23.23 -4.01
CA TYR A 78 -9.10 -23.68 -2.62
C TYR A 78 -10.51 -24.02 -2.14
N ALA A 79 -11.47 -23.14 -2.43
CA ALA A 79 -12.88 -23.32 -2.12
C ALA A 79 -13.49 -24.53 -2.85
N SER A 80 -13.11 -24.76 -4.10
CA SER A 80 -13.53 -25.90 -4.90
C SER A 80 -12.98 -27.23 -4.32
N ARG A 81 -11.73 -27.25 -3.88
CA ARG A 81 -11.15 -28.41 -3.17
C ARG A 81 -11.96 -28.78 -1.91
N PHE A 82 -12.40 -27.78 -1.19
CA PHE A 82 -13.28 -27.97 -0.03
C PHE A 82 -14.56 -28.70 -0.43
N LEU A 83 -15.25 -28.25 -1.47
CA LEU A 83 -16.47 -28.87 -1.96
C LEU A 83 -16.26 -30.33 -2.39
N ILE A 84 -15.17 -30.60 -3.14
CA ILE A 84 -14.84 -31.97 -3.57
C ILE A 84 -14.64 -32.88 -2.34
N LYS A 85 -13.82 -32.43 -1.37
CA LYS A 85 -13.56 -33.23 -0.13
C LYS A 85 -14.84 -33.52 0.63
N ARG A 86 -15.76 -32.59 0.71
CA ARG A 86 -17.03 -32.76 1.42
C ARG A 86 -17.97 -33.79 0.75
N ARG A 87 -17.88 -33.87 -0.58
CA ARG A 87 -18.72 -34.78 -1.39
C ARG A 87 -18.07 -36.11 -1.73
N ASN A 88 -16.88 -36.38 -1.22
CA ASN A 88 -16.15 -37.60 -1.49
C ASN A 88 -17.00 -38.86 -1.23
N LYS A 89 -17.82 -38.87 -0.19
CA LYS A 89 -18.71 -39.99 0.17
C LYS A 89 -19.80 -40.21 -0.89
N GLU A 90 -20.39 -39.14 -1.41
CA GLU A 90 -21.38 -39.20 -2.50
C GLU A 90 -20.74 -39.71 -3.79
N PHE A 91 -19.54 -39.24 -4.12
CA PHE A 91 -18.78 -39.71 -5.27
C PHE A 91 -18.40 -41.19 -5.15
N GLY A 92 -18.06 -41.63 -3.93
CA GLY A 92 -17.86 -43.05 -3.64
C GLY A 92 -19.12 -43.89 -3.94
N ILE A 93 -20.30 -43.44 -3.49
CA ILE A 93 -21.59 -44.10 -3.76
C ILE A 93 -21.89 -44.15 -5.26
N TYR A 94 -21.65 -43.03 -6.02
CA TYR A 94 -21.86 -43.00 -7.46
C TYR A 94 -20.95 -43.99 -8.20
N LEU A 95 -19.68 -44.11 -7.78
CA LEU A 95 -18.74 -45.10 -8.36
C LEU A 95 -19.19 -46.53 -8.04
N THR A 96 -19.70 -46.81 -6.83
CA THR A 96 -20.20 -48.14 -6.43
C THR A 96 -21.41 -48.52 -7.26
N LEU A 97 -22.27 -47.55 -7.61
CA LEU A 97 -23.41 -47.71 -8.48
C LEU A 97 -23.06 -47.82 -9.99
N GLY A 98 -21.76 -47.92 -10.33
CA GLY A 98 -21.30 -48.11 -11.71
C GLY A 98 -21.14 -46.83 -12.54
N MET A 99 -21.20 -45.64 -11.92
CA MET A 99 -21.00 -44.39 -12.63
C MET A 99 -19.49 -44.19 -12.92
N SER A 100 -19.15 -43.92 -14.17
CA SER A 100 -17.75 -43.65 -14.53
C SER A 100 -17.20 -42.33 -13.96
N LYS A 101 -15.90 -42.24 -13.69
CA LYS A 101 -15.24 -41.00 -13.19
C LYS A 101 -15.49 -39.78 -14.08
N ARG A 102 -15.59 -39.98 -15.42
CA ARG A 102 -15.93 -38.92 -16.37
C ARG A 102 -17.31 -38.32 -16.12
N LYS A 103 -18.33 -39.17 -15.83
CA LYS A 103 -19.70 -38.72 -15.50
C LYS A 103 -19.73 -37.95 -14.18
N ILE A 104 -18.94 -38.36 -13.17
CA ILE A 104 -18.82 -37.64 -11.89
C ILE A 104 -18.14 -36.27 -12.10
N SER A 105 -17.06 -36.22 -12.90
CA SER A 105 -16.43 -34.96 -13.27
C SER A 105 -17.37 -34.00 -13.99
N LEU A 106 -18.25 -34.54 -14.88
CA LEU A 106 -19.28 -33.75 -15.56
C LEU A 106 -20.34 -33.19 -14.61
N ILE A 107 -20.76 -33.98 -13.61
CA ILE A 107 -21.69 -33.50 -12.58
C ILE A 107 -21.06 -32.34 -11.81
N LEU A 108 -19.82 -32.51 -11.36
CA LEU A 108 -19.10 -31.46 -10.64
C LEU A 108 -18.86 -30.21 -11.52
N PHE A 109 -18.60 -30.41 -12.81
CA PHE A 109 -18.48 -29.32 -13.79
C PHE A 109 -19.79 -28.51 -13.86
N PHE A 110 -20.95 -29.18 -14.04
CA PHE A 110 -22.22 -28.45 -14.09
C PHE A 110 -22.59 -27.78 -12.78
N GLU A 111 -22.28 -28.39 -11.62
CA GLU A 111 -22.51 -27.79 -10.33
C GLU A 111 -21.68 -26.53 -10.10
N THR A 112 -20.36 -26.58 -10.39
CA THR A 112 -19.48 -25.42 -10.29
C THR A 112 -19.86 -24.35 -11.29
N LEU A 113 -20.27 -24.70 -12.50
CA LEU A 113 -20.73 -23.77 -13.52
C LEU A 113 -22.01 -23.03 -13.09
N ILE A 114 -23.03 -23.75 -12.60
CA ILE A 114 -24.28 -23.14 -12.12
C ILE A 114 -24.02 -22.17 -10.98
N ILE A 115 -23.23 -22.59 -10.00
CA ILE A 115 -22.89 -21.74 -8.85
C ILE A 115 -22.04 -20.54 -9.32
N GLY A 116 -21.14 -20.76 -10.26
CA GLY A 116 -20.33 -19.70 -10.87
C GLY A 116 -21.19 -18.63 -11.55
N ILE A 117 -22.12 -19.03 -12.39
CA ILE A 117 -23.04 -18.08 -13.08
C ILE A 117 -23.92 -17.34 -12.08
N LEU A 118 -24.49 -18.06 -11.10
CA LEU A 118 -25.32 -17.44 -10.06
C LEU A 118 -24.51 -16.45 -9.20
N SER A 119 -23.30 -16.83 -8.82
CA SER A 119 -22.42 -15.93 -8.03
C SER A 119 -21.95 -14.71 -8.85
N LEU A 120 -21.72 -14.89 -10.14
CA LEU A 120 -21.41 -13.78 -11.03
C LEU A 120 -22.60 -12.80 -11.13
N GLY A 121 -23.81 -13.30 -11.36
CA GLY A 121 -25.02 -12.46 -11.45
C GLY A 121 -25.30 -11.72 -10.13
N VAL A 122 -25.33 -12.42 -9.01
CA VAL A 122 -25.57 -11.81 -7.69
C VAL A 122 -24.40 -10.90 -7.29
N GLY A 123 -23.16 -11.29 -7.60
CA GLY A 123 -21.97 -10.47 -7.33
C GLY A 123 -21.95 -9.17 -8.11
N LEU A 124 -22.34 -9.19 -9.39
CA LEU A 124 -22.50 -7.98 -10.20
C LEU A 124 -23.61 -7.07 -9.67
N LEU A 125 -24.73 -7.61 -9.22
CA LEU A 125 -25.81 -6.83 -8.63
C LEU A 125 -25.35 -6.16 -7.31
N ILE A 126 -24.75 -6.90 -6.41
CA ILE A 126 -24.20 -6.36 -5.16
C ILE A 126 -23.09 -5.36 -5.47
N GLY A 127 -22.20 -5.70 -6.40
CA GLY A 127 -21.12 -4.83 -6.86
C GLY A 127 -21.62 -3.51 -7.42
N PHE A 128 -22.69 -3.53 -8.21
CA PHE A 128 -23.34 -2.32 -8.72
C PHE A 128 -23.81 -1.41 -7.58
N PHE A 129 -24.56 -1.91 -6.60
CA PHE A 129 -24.97 -1.09 -5.46
C PHE A 129 -23.81 -0.60 -4.60
N LEU A 130 -22.79 -1.44 -4.38
CA LEU A 130 -21.60 -1.03 -3.64
C LEU A 130 -20.75 -0.02 -4.43
N SER A 131 -20.74 -0.08 -5.77
CA SER A 131 -19.99 0.86 -6.58
C SER A 131 -20.55 2.28 -6.50
N GLU A 132 -21.84 2.43 -6.29
CA GLU A 132 -22.48 3.74 -6.05
C GLU A 132 -22.05 4.34 -4.70
N LEU A 133 -21.90 3.52 -3.65
CA LEU A 133 -21.33 3.97 -2.39
C LEU A 133 -19.85 4.36 -2.56
N MET A 134 -19.10 3.62 -3.37
CA MET A 134 -17.71 3.97 -3.68
C MET A 134 -17.59 5.25 -4.48
N SER A 135 -18.54 5.56 -5.38
CA SER A 135 -18.52 6.82 -6.13
C SER A 135 -18.63 8.04 -5.21
N LEU A 136 -19.40 7.94 -4.13
CA LEU A 136 -19.47 8.98 -3.10
C LEU A 136 -18.13 9.17 -2.39
N LEU A 137 -17.43 8.06 -2.07
CA LEU A 137 -16.09 8.10 -1.50
C LEU A 137 -15.07 8.70 -2.48
N VAL A 138 -15.15 8.32 -3.76
CA VAL A 138 -14.30 8.84 -4.83
C VAL A 138 -14.48 10.35 -4.98
N ALA A 139 -15.72 10.81 -5.09
CA ALA A 139 -16.02 12.22 -5.21
C ALA A 139 -15.52 13.04 -4.01
N ASN A 140 -15.69 12.51 -2.81
CA ASN A 140 -15.17 13.15 -1.60
C ASN A 140 -13.64 13.18 -1.59
N LEU A 141 -12.97 12.11 -2.04
CA LEU A 141 -11.50 12.05 -2.09
C LEU A 141 -10.90 13.00 -3.14
N PHE A 142 -11.60 13.23 -4.26
CA PHE A 142 -11.19 14.17 -5.31
C PHE A 142 -11.76 15.58 -5.11
N GLU A 143 -12.52 15.82 -4.03
CA GLU A 143 -13.25 17.08 -3.79
C GLU A 143 -14.07 17.52 -5.01
N ALA A 144 -14.60 16.55 -5.77
CA ALA A 144 -15.28 16.77 -7.02
C ALA A 144 -16.74 17.22 -6.82
N ASP A 145 -17.25 18.07 -7.73
CA ASP A 145 -18.64 18.51 -7.70
C ASP A 145 -19.59 17.38 -8.12
N MET A 146 -20.53 17.06 -7.24
CA MET A 146 -21.49 15.96 -7.37
C MET A 146 -22.88 16.41 -7.87
N THR A 147 -22.99 17.62 -8.37
CA THR A 147 -24.31 18.16 -8.82
C THR A 147 -24.99 17.32 -9.91
N ASN A 148 -24.24 16.54 -10.66
CA ASN A 148 -24.73 15.68 -11.75
C ASN A 148 -24.66 14.17 -11.43
N PHE A 149 -24.60 13.79 -10.15
CA PHE A 149 -24.56 12.39 -9.76
C PHE A 149 -25.74 11.59 -10.32
N ARG A 150 -25.44 10.48 -11.01
CA ARG A 150 -26.42 9.52 -11.52
C ARG A 150 -25.91 8.11 -11.29
N PHE A 151 -26.86 7.20 -11.03
CA PHE A 151 -26.57 5.76 -10.98
C PHE A 151 -26.14 5.23 -12.35
N ILE A 152 -24.88 4.76 -12.44
CA ILE A 152 -24.33 4.27 -13.72
C ILE A 152 -23.83 2.85 -13.59
N PHE A 153 -24.36 2.00 -14.45
CA PHE A 153 -23.82 0.67 -14.63
C PHE A 153 -22.59 0.71 -15.53
N SER A 154 -21.44 0.27 -15.00
CA SER A 154 -20.21 0.17 -15.76
C SER A 154 -20.19 -1.12 -16.61
N SER A 155 -20.49 -0.99 -17.89
CA SER A 155 -20.42 -2.11 -18.84
C SER A 155 -18.99 -2.63 -19.01
N SER A 156 -17.98 -1.76 -18.94
CA SER A 156 -16.56 -2.14 -19.03
C SER A 156 -16.14 -2.99 -17.83
N ALA A 157 -16.52 -2.59 -16.61
CA ALA A 157 -16.26 -3.36 -15.40
C ALA A 157 -16.98 -4.72 -15.40
N ALA A 158 -18.23 -4.75 -15.85
CA ALA A 158 -18.99 -6.00 -15.98
C ALA A 158 -18.33 -6.96 -16.98
N LEU A 159 -17.86 -6.43 -18.12
CA LEU A 159 -17.14 -7.24 -19.11
C LEU A 159 -15.81 -7.76 -18.57
N LYS A 160 -15.03 -6.92 -17.88
CA LYS A 160 -13.80 -7.34 -17.18
C LYS A 160 -14.11 -8.46 -16.18
N CYS A 161 -15.16 -8.32 -15.33
CA CYS A 161 -15.60 -9.38 -14.41
C CYS A 161 -15.90 -10.69 -15.16
N LEU A 162 -16.68 -10.63 -16.23
CA LEU A 162 -17.06 -11.81 -17.01
C LEU A 162 -15.84 -12.51 -17.60
N ILE A 163 -14.90 -11.78 -18.16
CA ILE A 163 -13.67 -12.34 -18.76
C ILE A 163 -12.78 -12.97 -17.69
N TYR A 164 -12.42 -12.22 -16.65
CA TYR A 164 -11.50 -12.71 -15.63
C TYR A 164 -12.08 -13.89 -14.82
N PHE A 165 -13.34 -13.78 -14.38
CA PHE A 165 -14.00 -14.91 -13.71
C PHE A 165 -14.25 -16.08 -14.64
N GLY A 166 -14.56 -15.86 -15.91
CA GLY A 166 -14.67 -16.90 -16.93
C GLY A 166 -13.38 -17.71 -17.07
N ILE A 167 -12.23 -17.03 -17.20
CA ILE A 167 -10.90 -17.67 -17.27
C ILE A 167 -10.61 -18.45 -15.97
N MET A 168 -10.83 -17.83 -14.81
CA MET A 168 -10.61 -18.47 -13.51
C MET A 168 -11.48 -19.73 -13.35
N TYR A 169 -12.76 -19.68 -13.76
CA TYR A 169 -13.63 -20.84 -13.72
C TYR A 169 -13.18 -21.96 -14.65
N LEU A 170 -12.69 -21.66 -15.83
CA LEU A 170 -12.13 -22.66 -16.74
C LEU A 170 -10.92 -23.37 -16.08
N ILE A 171 -10.02 -22.63 -15.46
CA ILE A 171 -8.87 -23.19 -14.74
C ILE A 171 -9.34 -24.09 -13.59
N VAL A 172 -10.31 -23.63 -12.80
CA VAL A 172 -10.89 -24.42 -11.68
C VAL A 172 -11.55 -25.69 -12.18
N MET A 173 -12.29 -25.66 -13.28
CA MET A 173 -12.95 -26.83 -13.87
C MET A 173 -11.92 -27.88 -14.33
N ILE A 174 -10.82 -27.45 -14.97
CA ILE A 174 -9.71 -28.33 -15.33
C ILE A 174 -9.11 -28.98 -14.09
N PHE A 175 -8.83 -28.17 -13.04
CA PHE A 175 -8.30 -28.64 -11.78
C PHE A 175 -9.21 -29.67 -11.09
N ASN A 176 -10.52 -29.41 -11.06
CA ASN A 176 -11.53 -30.30 -10.48
C ASN A 176 -11.58 -31.63 -11.20
N THR A 177 -11.53 -31.61 -12.54
CA THR A 177 -11.51 -32.81 -13.38
C THR A 177 -10.28 -33.67 -13.09
N ILE A 178 -9.11 -33.05 -12.99
CA ILE A 178 -7.85 -33.75 -12.63
C ILE A 178 -7.94 -34.34 -11.21
N SER A 179 -8.48 -33.58 -10.27
CA SER A 179 -8.61 -34.01 -8.87
C SER A 179 -9.49 -35.23 -8.71
N VAL A 180 -10.66 -35.25 -9.36
CA VAL A 180 -11.61 -36.39 -9.31
C VAL A 180 -11.02 -37.62 -9.98
N ASN A 181 -10.34 -37.46 -11.12
CA ASN A 181 -9.71 -38.58 -11.84
C ASN A 181 -8.62 -39.30 -11.02
N LYS A 182 -7.92 -38.58 -10.13
CA LYS A 182 -6.89 -39.15 -9.25
C LYS A 182 -7.45 -39.87 -8.03
N CYS A 183 -8.72 -39.69 -7.66
CA CYS A 183 -9.31 -40.34 -6.50
C CYS A 183 -9.51 -41.84 -6.72
N LYS A 184 -9.18 -42.66 -5.69
CA LYS A 184 -9.45 -44.09 -5.65
C LYS A 184 -10.79 -44.32 -4.93
N LEU A 185 -11.59 -45.32 -5.38
CA LEU A 185 -12.89 -45.65 -4.79
C LEU A 185 -12.80 -45.90 -3.29
N ILE A 186 -11.81 -46.70 -2.85
CA ILE A 186 -11.61 -47.06 -1.44
C ILE A 186 -11.30 -45.82 -0.57
N ASP A 187 -10.62 -44.82 -1.13
CA ASP A 187 -10.30 -43.59 -0.44
C ASP A 187 -11.51 -42.67 -0.29
N LEU A 188 -12.43 -42.69 -1.27
CA LEU A 188 -13.68 -41.94 -1.25
C LEU A 188 -14.70 -42.50 -0.25
N ILE A 189 -14.89 -43.82 -0.21
CA ILE A 189 -15.81 -44.48 0.71
C ILE A 189 -15.33 -44.35 2.15
N ASN A 190 -14.03 -44.52 2.39
CA ASN A 190 -13.44 -44.42 3.72
C ASN A 190 -13.03 -43.02 4.12
N SER A 191 -13.35 -41.99 3.34
CA SER A 191 -12.96 -40.62 3.61
C SER A 191 -13.36 -40.11 4.99
N SER A 192 -14.51 -40.52 5.50
CA SER A 192 -15.00 -40.16 6.85
C SER A 192 -14.35 -40.95 8.00
N LYS A 193 -13.74 -42.13 7.71
CA LYS A 193 -13.06 -43.00 8.69
C LYS A 193 -11.54 -42.85 8.66
N LYS A 194 -10.98 -42.28 7.59
CA LYS A 194 -9.56 -41.97 7.53
C LYS A 194 -9.23 -40.80 8.45
N THR A 195 -8.84 -41.12 9.66
CA THR A 195 -8.06 -40.19 10.47
C THR A 195 -6.76 -39.94 9.74
N GLU A 196 -6.47 -38.68 9.40
CA GLU A 196 -5.16 -38.31 8.90
C GLU A 196 -4.14 -38.86 9.89
N LYS A 197 -3.22 -39.73 9.41
CA LYS A 197 -2.18 -40.31 10.27
C LYS A 197 -1.37 -39.13 10.80
N ILE A 198 -1.51 -38.86 12.09
CA ILE A 198 -0.72 -37.83 12.76
C ILE A 198 0.74 -38.32 12.74
N LYS A 199 1.50 -37.89 11.74
CA LYS A 199 2.95 -38.06 11.78
C LYS A 199 3.49 -37.07 12.83
N LEU A 200 3.62 -37.57 14.05
CA LEU A 200 4.29 -36.81 15.11
C LEU A 200 5.72 -36.55 14.64
N LYS A 201 6.05 -35.29 14.43
CA LYS A 201 7.41 -34.86 14.10
C LYS A 201 8.28 -35.01 15.35
N ASN A 202 9.55 -35.31 15.14
CA ASN A 202 10.51 -35.35 16.25
C ASN A 202 10.55 -33.98 16.93
N PRO A 203 10.22 -33.86 18.21
CA PRO A 203 10.13 -32.56 18.90
C PRO A 203 11.47 -31.81 18.96
N ILE A 204 12.58 -32.54 19.05
CA ILE A 204 13.94 -31.97 19.10
C ILE A 204 14.24 -31.31 17.73
N LEU A 205 13.94 -32.01 16.63
CA LEU A 205 14.09 -31.46 15.28
C LEU A 205 13.23 -30.20 15.09
N CYS A 206 11.99 -30.18 15.63
CA CYS A 206 11.14 -29.00 15.57
C CYS A 206 11.73 -27.82 16.35
N VAL A 207 12.36 -28.05 17.51
CA VAL A 207 13.05 -27.00 18.27
C VAL A 207 14.23 -26.43 17.48
N ILE A 208 15.07 -27.28 16.91
CA ILE A 208 16.26 -26.86 16.13
C ILE A 208 15.80 -26.02 14.93
N ILE A 209 14.85 -26.53 14.14
CA ILE A 209 14.35 -25.81 12.96
C ILE A 209 13.68 -24.48 13.36
N PHE A 210 12.97 -24.44 14.49
CA PHE A 210 12.38 -23.19 14.98
C PHE A 210 13.45 -22.14 15.30
N ILE A 211 14.53 -22.55 15.99
CA ILE A 211 15.65 -21.64 16.32
C ILE A 211 16.32 -21.14 15.05
N ILE A 212 16.60 -22.03 14.08
CA ILE A 212 17.17 -21.64 12.79
C ILE A 212 16.26 -20.68 12.04
N ALA A 213 14.96 -20.96 11.99
CA ALA A 213 13.97 -20.10 11.34
C ALA A 213 13.87 -18.72 12.00
N CYS A 214 13.92 -18.65 13.33
CA CYS A 214 13.95 -17.38 14.06
C CYS A 214 15.25 -16.60 13.78
N ALA A 215 16.39 -17.27 13.73
CA ALA A 215 17.67 -16.63 13.39
C ALA A 215 17.66 -16.06 11.95
N MET A 216 17.17 -16.83 10.97
CA MET A 216 16.98 -16.35 9.60
C MET A 216 16.04 -15.14 9.53
N LEU A 217 14.96 -15.16 10.30
CA LEU A 217 14.01 -14.07 10.33
C LEU A 217 14.59 -12.79 10.96
N ILE A 218 15.31 -12.93 12.08
CA ILE A 218 16.02 -11.82 12.74
C ILE A 218 17.05 -11.22 11.78
N TYR A 219 17.81 -12.06 11.07
CA TYR A 219 18.76 -11.60 10.06
C TYR A 219 18.08 -10.83 8.93
N SER A 220 16.93 -11.34 8.42
CA SER A 220 16.13 -10.65 7.40
C SER A 220 15.66 -9.27 7.89
N TYR A 221 15.17 -9.17 9.14
CA TYR A 221 14.74 -7.91 9.73
C TYR A 221 15.92 -6.93 9.92
N TYR A 222 17.03 -7.41 10.43
CA TYR A 222 18.24 -6.60 10.58
C TYR A 222 18.71 -6.04 9.22
N PHE A 223 18.71 -6.88 8.18
CA PHE A 223 19.12 -6.47 6.84
C PHE A 223 18.24 -5.34 6.30
N VAL A 224 16.91 -5.46 6.43
CA VAL A 224 15.94 -4.49 5.91
C VAL A 224 15.93 -3.19 6.70
N THR A 225 16.26 -3.24 8.01
CA THR A 225 16.25 -2.04 8.86
C THR A 225 17.63 -1.36 8.97
N SER A 226 18.71 -2.00 8.52
CA SER A 226 20.08 -1.46 8.58
C SER A 226 20.34 -0.44 7.46
N ASP A 227 20.91 0.72 7.81
CA ASP A 227 21.24 1.78 6.86
C ASP A 227 22.36 1.40 5.88
N SER A 228 23.36 0.68 6.36
CA SER A 228 24.54 0.35 5.58
C SER A 228 24.34 -0.69 4.49
N LYS A 229 23.27 -1.51 4.57
CA LYS A 229 23.02 -2.61 3.64
C LYS A 229 21.98 -2.30 2.55
N LEU A 230 21.27 -1.20 2.69
CA LEU A 230 20.23 -0.77 1.73
C LEU A 230 20.77 0.18 0.66
N SER A 231 22.05 0.53 0.73
CA SER A 231 22.67 1.49 -0.18
C SER A 231 22.92 0.87 -1.56
N GLY A 232 22.04 1.18 -2.47
CA GLY A 232 22.34 1.26 -3.89
C GLY A 232 21.81 0.20 -4.83
N ASP A 233 21.36 -0.98 -4.38
CA ASP A 233 20.89 -1.99 -5.33
C ASP A 233 19.56 -2.64 -4.91
N ILE A 234 18.51 -2.43 -5.75
CA ILE A 234 17.19 -3.04 -5.57
C ILE A 234 17.27 -4.56 -5.53
N THR A 235 18.27 -5.15 -6.20
CA THR A 235 18.48 -6.60 -6.22
C THR A 235 18.84 -7.15 -4.84
N SER A 236 19.45 -6.35 -3.97
CA SER A 236 19.77 -6.74 -2.59
C SER A 236 18.53 -7.03 -1.74
N LEU A 237 17.37 -6.47 -2.08
CA LEU A 237 16.10 -6.69 -1.37
C LEU A 237 15.49 -8.07 -1.60
N TYR A 238 15.84 -8.77 -2.68
CA TYR A 238 15.34 -10.13 -2.92
C TYR A 238 15.78 -11.12 -1.85
N ILE A 239 16.99 -10.97 -1.32
CA ILE A 239 17.53 -11.87 -0.29
C ILE A 239 16.68 -11.84 0.99
N PRO A 240 16.42 -10.69 1.65
CA PRO A 240 15.60 -10.66 2.85
C PRO A 240 14.14 -11.07 2.60
N ILE A 241 13.57 -10.80 1.41
CA ILE A 241 12.22 -11.23 1.07
C ILE A 241 12.13 -12.75 1.01
N VAL A 242 13.05 -13.41 0.30
CA VAL A 242 13.10 -14.88 0.19
C VAL A 242 13.38 -15.52 1.54
N LEU A 243 14.34 -14.99 2.31
CA LEU A 243 14.64 -15.47 3.67
C LEU A 243 13.45 -15.29 4.61
N GLY A 244 12.76 -14.16 4.54
CA GLY A 244 11.55 -13.88 5.33
C GLY A 244 10.41 -14.85 5.02
N ALA A 245 10.16 -15.12 3.74
CA ALA A 245 9.14 -16.08 3.31
C ALA A 245 9.49 -17.52 3.73
N LEU A 246 10.76 -17.93 3.53
CA LEU A 246 11.24 -19.26 3.91
C LEU A 246 11.22 -19.46 5.43
N SER A 247 11.68 -18.48 6.20
CA SER A 247 11.65 -18.54 7.66
C SER A 247 10.21 -18.63 8.20
N THR A 248 9.28 -17.89 7.61
CA THR A 248 7.84 -17.95 7.95
C THR A 248 7.30 -19.37 7.72
N PHE A 249 7.63 -19.98 6.59
CA PHE A 249 7.26 -21.37 6.30
C PHE A 249 7.84 -22.35 7.33
N LEU A 250 9.13 -22.22 7.67
CA LEU A 250 9.81 -23.07 8.65
C LEU A 250 9.25 -22.89 10.07
N ILE A 251 8.85 -21.65 10.46
CA ILE A 251 8.19 -21.38 11.73
C ILE A 251 6.88 -22.15 11.79
N PHE A 252 5.97 -22.05 10.81
CA PHE A 252 4.73 -22.80 10.82
C PHE A 252 4.98 -24.31 10.76
N TRP A 253 5.99 -24.76 10.04
CA TRP A 253 6.34 -26.19 9.96
C TRP A 253 6.80 -26.73 11.32
N SER A 254 7.60 -25.99 12.08
CA SER A 254 8.12 -26.40 13.39
C SER A 254 7.11 -26.24 14.51
N LEU A 255 6.22 -25.21 14.41
CA LEU A 255 5.23 -24.87 15.42
C LEU A 255 4.25 -26.04 15.72
N SER A 256 3.96 -26.86 14.73
CA SER A 256 3.07 -28.03 14.86
C SER A 256 3.54 -29.04 15.91
N GLY A 257 4.85 -29.27 16.02
CA GLY A 257 5.43 -30.15 17.03
C GLY A 257 5.68 -29.47 18.37
N LEU A 258 6.01 -28.18 18.34
CA LEU A 258 6.33 -27.39 19.52
C LEU A 258 5.12 -27.11 20.41
N ILE A 259 3.99 -26.64 19.82
CA ILE A 259 2.78 -26.29 20.59
C ILE A 259 2.31 -27.50 21.40
N LEU A 260 2.27 -28.69 20.79
CA LEU A 260 1.83 -29.87 21.49
C LEU A 260 2.72 -30.19 22.69
N LYS A 261 4.05 -30.14 22.52
CA LYS A 261 5.01 -30.47 23.58
C LYS A 261 4.97 -29.43 24.72
N ILE A 262 4.93 -28.13 24.38
CA ILE A 262 4.88 -27.06 25.39
C ILE A 262 3.63 -27.20 26.26
N VAL A 263 2.47 -27.36 25.62
CA VAL A 263 1.22 -27.41 26.37
C VAL A 263 1.02 -28.73 27.14
N MET A 264 1.53 -29.84 26.62
CA MET A 264 1.56 -31.11 27.37
C MET A 264 2.40 -31.00 28.66
N ASN A 265 3.46 -30.22 28.67
CA ASN A 265 4.28 -29.97 29.86
C ASN A 265 3.54 -29.09 30.89
N MET A 266 2.57 -28.26 30.46
CA MET A 266 1.72 -27.45 31.33
C MET A 266 0.52 -28.26 31.83
N LYS A 267 0.74 -29.26 32.71
CA LYS A 267 -0.27 -30.23 33.16
C LYS A 267 -1.58 -29.60 33.63
N GLY A 268 -1.54 -28.49 34.37
CA GLY A 268 -2.72 -27.78 34.87
C GLY A 268 -3.60 -27.16 33.75
N LEU A 269 -3.01 -26.76 32.62
CA LEU A 269 -3.72 -26.23 31.48
C LEU A 269 -4.22 -27.39 30.56
N TYR A 270 -3.38 -28.38 30.35
CA TYR A 270 -3.65 -29.50 29.44
C TYR A 270 -4.86 -30.32 29.88
N TYR A 271 -4.98 -30.68 31.17
CA TYR A 271 -6.06 -31.51 31.69
C TYR A 271 -7.33 -30.73 32.08
N LYS A 272 -7.37 -29.43 31.93
CA LYS A 272 -8.54 -28.61 32.27
C LYS A 272 -9.61 -28.70 31.19
N GLY A 273 -10.75 -29.30 31.51
CA GLY A 273 -11.90 -29.43 30.61
C GLY A 273 -11.56 -30.15 29.29
N LEU A 274 -11.90 -29.56 28.15
CA LEU A 274 -11.64 -30.12 26.82
C LEU A 274 -10.34 -29.63 26.16
N ASN A 275 -9.42 -29.02 26.94
CA ASN A 275 -8.19 -28.45 26.37
C ASN A 275 -7.29 -29.49 25.68
N SER A 276 -7.17 -30.71 26.25
CA SER A 276 -6.41 -31.79 25.64
C SER A 276 -6.97 -32.20 24.27
N PHE A 277 -8.30 -32.23 24.14
CA PHE A 277 -8.98 -32.48 22.87
C PHE A 277 -8.71 -31.34 21.87
N THR A 278 -8.94 -30.08 22.28
CA THR A 278 -8.73 -28.91 21.44
C THR A 278 -7.30 -28.84 20.95
N LEU A 279 -6.30 -29.02 21.81
CA LEU A 279 -4.90 -28.95 21.47
C LEU A 279 -4.43 -30.06 20.53
N ARG A 280 -4.95 -31.29 20.70
CA ARG A 280 -4.70 -32.36 19.73
C ARG A 280 -5.27 -32.03 18.35
N GLN A 281 -6.48 -31.47 18.30
CA GLN A 281 -7.07 -31.01 17.04
C GLN A 281 -6.21 -29.92 16.41
N VAL A 282 -5.82 -28.90 17.17
CA VAL A 282 -4.96 -27.79 16.69
C VAL A 282 -3.61 -28.32 16.18
N SER A 283 -2.90 -29.14 16.94
CA SER A 283 -1.59 -29.66 16.53
C SER A 283 -1.64 -30.54 15.28
N SER A 284 -2.63 -31.40 15.18
CA SER A 284 -2.87 -32.24 13.98
C SER A 284 -3.07 -31.37 12.74
N LYS A 285 -3.82 -30.29 12.89
CA LYS A 285 -4.19 -29.36 11.81
C LYS A 285 -3.07 -28.47 11.34
N ILE A 286 -2.29 -27.87 12.26
CA ILE A 286 -1.15 -27.02 11.90
C ILE A 286 -0.20 -27.78 10.97
N ASN A 287 -0.03 -29.07 11.18
CA ASN A 287 0.84 -29.91 10.35
C ASN A 287 0.38 -30.00 8.87
N THR A 288 -0.94 -30.05 8.64
CA THR A 288 -1.52 -30.13 7.28
C THR A 288 -1.72 -28.78 6.63
N THR A 289 -1.55 -27.68 7.39
CA THR A 289 -1.87 -26.31 6.97
C THR A 289 -0.68 -25.39 6.83
N VAL A 290 0.53 -25.88 7.03
CA VAL A 290 1.76 -25.08 7.01
C VAL A 290 1.79 -24.12 5.81
N PHE A 291 1.59 -24.64 4.61
CA PHE A 291 1.60 -23.84 3.37
C PHE A 291 0.50 -22.77 3.35
N SER A 292 -0.75 -23.14 3.69
CA SER A 292 -1.85 -22.19 3.73
C SER A 292 -1.63 -21.10 4.78
N SER A 293 -1.18 -21.47 5.99
CA SER A 293 -0.91 -20.52 7.06
C SER A 293 0.23 -19.56 6.72
N THR A 294 1.25 -20.04 5.99
CA THR A 294 2.33 -19.19 5.48
C THR A 294 1.80 -18.15 4.48
N ILE A 295 1.02 -18.59 3.49
CA ILE A 295 0.43 -17.67 2.52
C ILE A 295 -0.46 -16.62 3.21
N ILE A 296 -1.33 -17.06 4.12
CA ILE A 296 -2.23 -16.17 4.86
C ILE A 296 -1.42 -15.16 5.68
N CYS A 297 -0.39 -15.61 6.40
CA CYS A 297 0.49 -14.73 7.17
C CYS A 297 1.15 -13.67 6.28
N LEU A 298 1.71 -14.07 5.13
CA LEU A 298 2.35 -13.15 4.19
C LEU A 298 1.34 -12.19 3.55
N MET A 299 0.14 -12.67 3.20
CA MET A 299 -0.93 -11.81 2.68
C MET A 299 -1.37 -10.77 3.72
N LEU A 300 -1.56 -11.17 4.98
CA LEU A 300 -1.89 -10.25 6.08
C LEU A 300 -0.75 -9.23 6.32
N PHE A 301 0.49 -9.68 6.33
CA PHE A 301 1.68 -8.83 6.43
C PHE A 301 1.71 -7.76 5.33
N ILE A 302 1.60 -8.19 4.06
CA ILE A 302 1.56 -7.27 2.92
C ILE A 302 0.40 -6.28 3.06
N THR A 303 -0.78 -6.76 3.45
CA THR A 303 -1.95 -5.90 3.66
C THR A 303 -1.69 -4.81 4.70
N ILE A 304 -1.17 -5.19 5.87
CA ILE A 304 -0.93 -4.24 6.96
C ILE A 304 0.11 -3.18 6.53
N CYS A 305 1.22 -3.60 5.93
CA CYS A 305 2.26 -2.68 5.49
C CYS A 305 1.77 -1.78 4.35
N PHE A 306 1.17 -2.37 3.32
CA PHE A 306 0.77 -1.65 2.12
C PHE A 306 -0.36 -0.65 2.41
N LEU A 307 -1.41 -1.07 3.11
CA LEU A 307 -2.53 -0.20 3.46
C LEU A 307 -2.09 0.96 4.39
N SER A 308 -1.25 0.67 5.39
CA SER A 308 -0.69 1.72 6.26
C SER A 308 0.17 2.72 5.48
N SER A 309 0.99 2.25 4.55
CA SER A 309 1.84 3.12 3.71
C SER A 309 1.02 3.98 2.77
N CYS A 310 0.02 3.41 2.09
CA CYS A 310 -0.85 4.16 1.18
C CYS A 310 -1.63 5.27 1.90
N LEU A 311 -2.19 4.98 3.08
CA LEU A 311 -2.88 5.97 3.90
C LEU A 311 -1.92 7.05 4.43
N SER A 312 -0.67 6.71 4.73
CA SER A 312 0.34 7.68 5.14
C SER A 312 0.73 8.61 4.01
N ILE A 313 0.96 8.09 2.82
CA ILE A 313 1.25 8.89 1.62
C ILE A 313 0.12 9.91 1.38
N LYS A 314 -1.15 9.45 1.40
CA LYS A 314 -2.31 10.32 1.25
C LYS A 314 -2.32 11.46 2.28
N ASN A 315 -2.13 11.12 3.55
CA ASN A 315 -2.17 12.11 4.63
C ASN A 315 -1.01 13.11 4.53
N SER A 316 0.17 12.67 4.12
CA SER A 316 1.33 13.57 3.94
C SER A 316 1.15 14.48 2.73
N LEU A 317 0.66 13.98 1.59
CA LEU A 317 0.43 14.76 0.38
C LEU A 317 -0.58 15.92 0.59
N THR A 318 -1.57 15.74 1.46
CA THR A 318 -2.58 16.77 1.71
C THR A 318 -2.29 17.61 2.96
N GLY A 319 -1.62 17.03 3.97
CA GLY A 319 -1.43 17.69 5.26
C GLY A 319 -0.42 18.81 5.27
N ASN A 320 0.59 18.76 4.41
CA ASN A 320 1.70 19.71 4.41
C ASN A 320 1.43 20.97 3.57
N ILE A 321 0.41 20.96 2.71
CA ILE A 321 0.17 22.07 1.77
C ILE A 321 -0.16 23.37 2.52
N ASP A 322 -0.93 23.32 3.59
CA ASP A 322 -1.28 24.53 4.36
C ASP A 322 -0.07 25.13 5.10
N GLU A 323 0.94 24.34 5.42
CA GLU A 323 2.19 24.81 5.99
C GLU A 323 3.14 25.34 4.92
N LEU A 324 3.34 24.59 3.83
CA LEU A 324 4.33 24.87 2.79
C LEU A 324 3.84 25.83 1.70
N SER A 325 2.52 26.06 1.58
CA SER A 325 1.93 26.96 0.58
C SER A 325 1.12 28.07 1.26
N LYS A 326 1.82 29.03 1.87
CA LYS A 326 1.19 30.20 2.53
C LYS A 326 0.71 31.24 1.54
N VAL A 327 1.20 31.22 0.31
CA VAL A 327 0.79 32.09 -0.79
C VAL A 327 0.13 31.29 -1.90
N ASP A 328 -0.61 31.97 -2.77
CA ASP A 328 -1.35 31.33 -3.87
C ASP A 328 -0.43 30.92 -5.02
N VAL A 329 0.72 31.61 -5.23
CA VAL A 329 1.63 31.38 -6.35
C VAL A 329 3.08 31.73 -6.01
N GLU A 330 3.97 30.93 -6.55
CA GLU A 330 5.41 31.17 -6.69
C GLU A 330 5.75 31.15 -8.16
N ILE A 331 6.43 32.17 -8.65
CA ILE A 331 6.98 32.23 -10.01
C ILE A 331 8.48 32.45 -9.91
N ILE A 332 9.24 31.58 -10.54
CA ILE A 332 10.70 31.57 -10.52
C ILE A 332 11.21 31.89 -11.92
N LYS A 333 12.11 32.88 -12.03
CA LYS A 333 12.72 33.26 -13.27
C LYS A 333 14.25 33.30 -13.17
N ASP A 334 14.95 32.69 -14.13
CA ASP A 334 16.40 32.79 -14.24
C ASP A 334 16.80 34.12 -14.83
N ARG A 335 17.69 34.84 -14.13
CA ARG A 335 18.25 36.15 -14.56
C ARG A 335 19.76 36.14 -14.59
N ASN A 336 20.34 37.01 -15.44
CA ASN A 336 21.78 37.13 -15.62
C ASN A 336 22.46 35.77 -15.84
N VAL A 337 21.86 34.96 -16.74
CA VAL A 337 22.29 33.57 -16.98
C VAL A 337 23.71 33.54 -17.58
N THR A 338 24.42 32.45 -17.34
CA THR A 338 25.75 32.21 -17.89
C THR A 338 25.70 31.78 -19.35
N ASP A 339 26.82 31.99 -20.09
CA ASP A 339 26.95 31.52 -21.47
C ASP A 339 26.74 30.01 -21.60
N ASP A 340 27.12 29.21 -20.58
CA ASP A 340 26.88 27.78 -20.55
C ASP A 340 25.39 27.49 -20.48
N PHE A 341 24.63 28.19 -19.63
CA PHE A 341 23.17 28.05 -19.53
C PHE A 341 22.50 28.39 -20.87
N ILE A 342 22.97 29.43 -21.58
CA ILE A 342 22.46 29.82 -22.90
C ILE A 342 22.66 28.68 -23.92
N LYS A 343 23.88 28.10 -23.93
CA LYS A 343 24.20 26.98 -24.85
C LYS A 343 23.44 25.71 -24.53
N ASP A 344 23.39 25.33 -23.26
CA ASP A 344 22.73 24.07 -22.80
C ASP A 344 21.22 24.07 -23.07
N ASN A 345 20.58 25.25 -22.98
CA ASN A 345 19.14 25.39 -23.21
C ASN A 345 18.82 25.93 -24.64
N LEU A 346 19.81 26.09 -25.54
CA LEU A 346 19.63 26.53 -26.91
C LEU A 346 18.78 27.81 -27.03
N LEU A 347 19.06 28.80 -26.18
CA LEU A 347 18.29 30.03 -26.10
C LEU A 347 18.53 30.92 -27.36
N ASN A 348 17.45 31.47 -27.90
CA ASN A 348 17.51 32.47 -28.97
C ASN A 348 17.71 33.88 -28.41
N ASP A 349 18.02 34.87 -29.30
CA ASP A 349 18.30 36.24 -28.90
C ASP A 349 17.13 36.91 -28.14
N GLU A 350 15.90 36.58 -28.46
CA GLU A 350 14.70 37.11 -27.81
C GLU A 350 14.60 36.63 -26.37
N ILE A 351 14.83 35.34 -26.12
CA ILE A 351 14.83 34.75 -24.78
C ILE A 351 16.03 35.22 -23.98
N ILE A 352 17.20 35.38 -24.62
CA ILE A 352 18.39 35.97 -23.97
C ILE A 352 18.09 37.41 -23.50
N ALA A 353 17.40 38.21 -24.31
CA ALA A 353 16.97 39.54 -23.91
C ALA A 353 16.02 39.49 -22.71
N ASP A 354 15.09 38.49 -22.67
CA ASP A 354 14.19 38.33 -21.55
C ASP A 354 14.91 37.99 -20.23
N THR A 355 16.08 37.32 -20.26
CA THR A 355 16.85 37.07 -19.02
C THR A 355 17.37 38.35 -18.34
N LYS A 356 17.34 39.48 -18.99
CA LYS A 356 17.84 40.77 -18.49
C LYS A 356 16.76 41.61 -17.82
N ILE A 357 15.49 41.40 -18.15
CA ILE A 357 14.36 42.10 -17.55
C ILE A 357 13.88 41.42 -16.26
N ASP A 358 13.16 42.13 -15.42
CA ASP A 358 12.63 41.60 -14.16
C ASP A 358 11.39 40.73 -14.38
N ILE A 359 11.00 39.98 -13.35
CA ILE A 359 9.87 39.04 -13.40
C ILE A 359 8.54 39.76 -13.66
N LEU A 360 8.33 40.97 -13.16
CA LEU A 360 7.11 41.74 -13.36
C LEU A 360 6.95 42.18 -14.80
N GLU A 361 8.05 42.60 -15.44
CA GLU A 361 8.05 42.95 -16.85
C GLU A 361 7.84 41.73 -17.75
N THR A 362 8.44 40.60 -17.40
CA THR A 362 8.15 39.31 -18.05
C THR A 362 6.69 38.91 -17.99
N LEU A 363 6.05 39.06 -16.81
CA LEU A 363 4.63 38.78 -16.65
C LEU A 363 3.76 39.68 -17.50
N LYS A 364 4.09 41.00 -17.55
CA LYS A 364 3.40 41.96 -18.38
C LYS A 364 3.49 41.61 -19.88
N ASN A 365 4.68 41.19 -20.35
CA ASN A 365 4.90 40.78 -21.74
C ASN A 365 4.10 39.53 -22.11
N ASN A 366 3.74 38.69 -21.11
CA ASN A 366 2.88 37.53 -21.25
C ASN A 366 1.40 37.84 -20.93
N ASN A 367 0.99 39.10 -20.94
CA ASN A 367 -0.41 39.54 -20.65
C ASN A 367 -0.90 39.23 -19.24
N ILE A 368 0.03 39.15 -18.28
CA ILE A 368 -0.31 38.92 -16.86
C ILE A 368 -0.09 40.22 -16.11
N ASP A 369 -1.16 40.93 -15.75
CA ASP A 369 -1.09 42.21 -15.04
C ASP A 369 -0.70 41.96 -13.56
N LYS A 370 0.20 42.81 -13.05
CA LYS A 370 0.56 42.83 -11.62
C LYS A 370 -0.63 43.04 -10.69
N ASN A 371 -1.73 43.66 -11.17
CA ASN A 371 -2.97 43.85 -10.41
C ASN A 371 -3.69 42.53 -10.10
N ASN A 372 -3.33 41.44 -10.77
CA ASN A 372 -3.81 40.10 -10.44
C ASN A 372 -3.25 39.57 -9.11
N PHE A 373 -2.24 40.25 -8.58
CA PHE A 373 -1.52 39.83 -7.37
C PHE A 373 -1.63 40.85 -6.25
N LYS A 374 -1.61 40.36 -5.02
CA LYS A 374 -1.46 41.14 -3.79
C LYS A 374 -0.40 40.49 -2.89
N ASP A 375 0.08 41.24 -1.90
CA ASP A 375 1.08 40.77 -0.93
C ASP A 375 2.34 40.19 -1.62
N MET A 376 2.78 40.85 -2.69
CA MET A 376 3.93 40.41 -3.49
C MET A 376 5.23 40.53 -2.70
N LEU A 377 6.03 39.47 -2.71
CA LEU A 377 7.36 39.41 -2.17
C LEU A 377 8.31 38.90 -3.25
N ILE A 378 9.37 39.64 -3.57
CA ILE A 378 10.42 39.24 -4.49
C ILE A 378 11.69 38.99 -3.69
N VAL A 379 12.30 37.83 -3.91
CA VAL A 379 13.55 37.38 -3.29
C VAL A 379 14.42 36.66 -4.30
N TYR A 380 15.69 36.43 -3.98
CA TYR A 380 16.66 35.90 -4.92
C TYR A 380 17.42 34.69 -4.41
N TYR A 381 17.57 33.68 -5.27
CA TYR A 381 18.60 32.65 -5.16
C TYR A 381 19.74 32.96 -6.09
N TYR A 382 20.94 33.14 -5.55
CA TYR A 382 22.13 33.38 -6.34
C TYR A 382 22.81 32.05 -6.67
N LYS A 383 23.10 31.82 -7.95
CA LYS A 383 23.80 30.63 -8.44
C LYS A 383 25.29 30.77 -8.11
N THR A 384 25.87 29.69 -7.62
CA THR A 384 27.31 29.61 -7.31
C THR A 384 27.98 28.47 -8.08
N ASN A 385 29.32 28.43 -8.03
CA ASN A 385 30.10 27.30 -8.50
C ASN A 385 30.36 26.26 -7.40
N LEU A 386 29.92 26.52 -6.15
CA LEU A 386 29.99 25.54 -5.08
C LEU A 386 29.17 24.31 -5.44
N THR A 387 29.74 23.15 -5.21
CA THR A 387 29.03 21.87 -5.34
C THR A 387 28.67 21.32 -3.97
N LEU A 388 27.77 20.33 -3.96
CA LEU A 388 27.49 19.60 -2.74
C LEU A 388 28.75 18.96 -2.13
N GLN A 389 29.70 18.51 -2.99
CA GLN A 389 31.00 18.00 -2.55
C GLN A 389 31.78 19.07 -1.75
N ASP A 390 31.85 20.29 -2.26
CA ASP A 390 32.58 21.40 -1.63
C ASP A 390 31.97 21.74 -0.26
N THR A 391 30.64 21.75 -0.16
CA THR A 391 29.95 22.07 1.08
C THR A 391 30.00 20.94 2.11
N LEU A 392 30.24 19.68 1.68
CA LEU A 392 30.48 18.56 2.59
C LEU A 392 31.90 18.57 3.18
N GLY A 393 32.89 19.14 2.48
CA GLY A 393 34.26 19.24 2.98
C GLY A 393 34.81 17.91 3.48
N ASP A 394 35.32 17.86 4.70
CA ASP A 394 35.90 16.65 5.33
C ASP A 394 34.87 15.53 5.57
N ALA A 395 33.58 15.77 5.43
CA ALA A 395 32.56 14.74 5.52
C ALA A 395 32.30 14.03 4.19
N TYR A 396 32.83 14.50 3.06
CA TYR A 396 32.53 14.03 1.71
C TYR A 396 32.77 12.52 1.54
N GLU A 397 33.97 12.02 1.87
CA GLU A 397 34.29 10.59 1.67
C GLU A 397 33.38 9.67 2.49
N GLU A 398 33.07 10.04 3.73
CA GLU A 398 32.14 9.28 4.58
C GLU A 398 30.73 9.21 4.00
N VAL A 399 30.25 10.34 3.44
CA VAL A 399 28.90 10.43 2.84
C VAL A 399 28.88 9.68 1.52
N LYS A 400 29.92 9.76 0.69
CA LYS A 400 30.04 9.07 -0.58
C LYS A 400 30.07 7.57 -0.42
N GLU A 401 30.79 7.05 0.59
CA GLU A 401 30.78 5.62 0.90
C GLU A 401 29.37 5.13 1.26
N LYS A 402 28.62 5.95 2.01
CA LYS A 402 27.27 5.61 2.42
C LYS A 402 26.23 5.78 1.31
N PHE A 403 26.39 6.74 0.41
CA PHE A 403 25.46 7.09 -0.66
C PHE A 403 26.16 7.19 -2.04
N PRO A 404 26.65 6.06 -2.59
CA PRO A 404 27.49 6.07 -3.80
C PRO A 404 26.77 6.53 -5.07
N LEU A 405 25.44 6.53 -5.09
CA LEU A 405 24.63 6.97 -6.24
C LEU A 405 24.18 8.44 -6.15
N MET A 406 24.55 9.15 -5.09
CA MET A 406 24.21 10.56 -4.92
C MET A 406 25.03 11.42 -5.89
N ASN A 407 24.39 12.41 -6.53
CA ASN A 407 25.09 13.38 -7.34
C ASN A 407 25.71 14.48 -6.45
N PHE A 408 27.01 14.39 -6.23
CA PHE A 408 27.76 15.34 -5.41
C PHE A 408 28.20 16.60 -6.17
N PHE A 409 28.07 16.62 -7.48
CA PHE A 409 28.47 17.75 -8.34
C PHE A 409 27.32 18.72 -8.61
N THR A 410 26.17 18.52 -7.97
CA THR A 410 25.07 19.48 -8.02
C THR A 410 25.52 20.81 -7.44
N LYS A 411 25.35 21.89 -8.23
CA LYS A 411 25.70 23.26 -7.82
C LYS A 411 24.72 23.75 -6.75
N GLU A 412 25.26 24.40 -5.73
CA GLU A 412 24.51 24.98 -4.63
C GLU A 412 24.05 26.41 -4.95
N ASN A 413 22.86 26.74 -4.52
CA ASN A 413 22.34 28.09 -4.51
C ASN A 413 22.52 28.72 -3.13
N ILE A 414 22.74 30.03 -3.09
CA ILE A 414 22.81 30.79 -1.84
C ILE A 414 21.69 31.83 -1.81
N MET A 415 21.27 32.21 -0.62
CA MET A 415 20.30 33.29 -0.40
C MET A 415 20.89 34.32 0.58
N SER A 416 20.59 35.60 0.38
CA SER A 416 20.97 36.64 1.35
C SER A 416 20.16 36.46 2.65
N ILE A 417 20.77 36.84 3.78
CA ILE A 417 20.07 36.78 5.09
C ILE A 417 18.83 37.68 5.13
N SER A 418 18.88 38.82 4.45
CA SER A 418 17.76 39.74 4.34
C SER A 418 16.58 39.11 3.59
N ASP A 419 16.82 38.44 2.47
CA ASP A 419 15.78 37.77 1.69
C ASP A 419 15.23 36.55 2.42
N TYR A 420 16.11 35.73 3.01
CA TYR A 420 15.65 34.64 3.86
C TYR A 420 14.72 35.12 4.98
N ASN A 421 15.08 36.16 5.70
CA ASN A 421 14.28 36.70 6.80
C ASN A 421 12.92 37.25 6.35
N LYS A 422 12.81 37.79 5.13
CA LYS A 422 11.50 38.18 4.54
C LYS A 422 10.61 36.95 4.32
N VAL A 423 11.15 35.90 3.71
CA VAL A 423 10.43 34.64 3.47
C VAL A 423 10.10 33.93 4.78
N ALA A 424 11.06 33.88 5.72
CA ALA A 424 10.84 33.28 7.04
C ALA A 424 9.66 33.94 7.79
N LYS A 425 9.51 35.26 7.71
CA LYS A 425 8.36 35.97 8.30
C LYS A 425 7.05 35.59 7.60
N LEU A 426 7.06 35.45 6.27
CA LEU A 426 5.87 35.07 5.50
C LEU A 426 5.37 33.68 5.88
N TYR A 427 6.28 32.72 6.06
CA TYR A 427 5.97 31.35 6.42
C TYR A 427 5.82 31.11 7.93
N GLY A 428 6.21 32.08 8.77
CA GLY A 428 6.23 31.93 10.23
C GLY A 428 7.45 31.15 10.74
N ASN A 429 8.49 31.03 9.92
CA ASN A 429 9.75 30.41 10.28
C ASN A 429 10.63 31.34 11.12
N LYS A 430 11.64 30.77 11.79
CA LYS A 430 12.57 31.52 12.62
C LYS A 430 13.48 32.39 11.76
N THR A 431 13.62 33.67 12.15
CA THR A 431 14.59 34.60 11.55
C THR A 431 15.95 34.49 12.23
N TYR A 432 17.02 34.83 11.49
CA TYR A 432 18.39 34.74 11.97
C TYR A 432 19.17 36.04 11.65
N THR A 433 20.31 36.21 12.31
CA THR A 433 21.30 37.23 12.04
C THR A 433 22.63 36.56 11.77
N LEU A 434 23.44 37.11 10.86
CA LEU A 434 24.79 36.61 10.54
C LEU A 434 25.82 37.70 10.70
N LYS A 435 27.04 37.33 11.11
CA LYS A 435 28.23 38.16 10.97
C LYS A 435 28.78 38.05 9.55
N GLU A 436 29.64 38.92 9.15
CA GLU A 436 30.18 39.01 7.79
C GLU A 436 30.88 37.72 7.27
N ASN A 437 31.37 36.90 8.20
CA ASN A 437 32.08 35.64 7.92
C ASN A 437 31.31 34.38 8.36
N GLU A 438 30.02 34.49 8.61
CA GLU A 438 29.17 33.37 9.04
C GLU A 438 28.19 32.95 7.94
N TYR A 439 27.85 31.65 7.88
CA TYR A 439 26.71 31.14 7.12
C TYR A 439 25.87 30.19 7.94
N ILE A 440 24.63 29.95 7.50
CA ILE A 440 23.75 28.90 8.08
C ILE A 440 23.17 28.07 6.94
N VAL A 441 22.79 26.83 7.24
CA VAL A 441 22.07 25.96 6.32
C VAL A 441 20.65 25.78 6.84
N ILE A 442 19.67 26.10 5.98
CA ILE A 442 18.25 25.97 6.25
C ILE A 442 17.71 24.77 5.46
N ALA A 443 17.16 23.79 6.15
CA ALA A 443 16.66 22.58 5.53
C ALA A 443 15.42 22.05 6.28
N ASP A 444 14.57 21.32 5.56
CA ASP A 444 13.43 20.62 6.14
C ASP A 444 13.34 19.15 5.68
N TYR A 445 14.23 18.73 4.77
CA TYR A 445 14.31 17.37 4.25
C TYR A 445 15.19 16.50 5.14
N ASN A 446 14.58 15.65 5.96
CA ASN A 446 15.26 14.88 7.00
C ASN A 446 16.49 14.10 6.51
N SER A 447 16.42 13.45 5.36
CA SER A 447 17.54 12.67 4.81
C SER A 447 18.75 13.54 4.50
N MET A 448 18.52 14.77 4.02
CA MET A 448 19.59 15.72 3.71
C MET A 448 20.09 16.45 4.96
N ILE A 449 19.23 16.70 5.95
CA ILE A 449 19.63 17.26 7.25
C ILE A 449 20.71 16.40 7.90
N ASP A 450 20.53 15.07 7.92
CA ASP A 450 21.51 14.13 8.48
C ASP A 450 22.87 14.20 7.74
N ILE A 451 22.83 14.37 6.42
CA ILE A 451 24.02 14.50 5.57
C ILE A 451 24.73 15.83 5.84
N ARG A 452 23.98 16.93 5.82
CA ARG A 452 24.49 18.29 6.05
C ARG A 452 25.06 18.47 7.46
N ASN A 453 24.41 17.89 8.46
CA ASN A 453 24.86 17.95 9.85
C ASN A 453 26.24 17.29 10.04
N LYS A 454 26.60 16.26 9.28
CA LYS A 454 27.95 15.66 9.33
C LYS A 454 29.03 16.68 8.90
N ALA A 455 28.76 17.47 7.87
CA ALA A 455 29.65 18.51 7.41
C ALA A 455 29.75 19.67 8.41
N LEU A 456 28.60 20.15 8.90
CA LEU A 456 28.53 21.25 9.84
C LEU A 456 29.19 20.89 11.18
N ASN A 457 29.06 19.65 11.66
CA ASN A 457 29.76 19.17 12.86
C ASN A 457 31.28 19.12 12.70
N LYS A 458 31.79 18.98 11.46
CA LYS A 458 33.22 19.08 11.14
C LYS A 458 33.65 20.50 10.79
N ASN A 459 32.81 21.48 11.05
CA ASN A 459 33.06 22.92 10.78
C ASN A 459 33.43 23.19 9.31
N SER A 460 32.62 22.65 8.37
CA SER A 460 32.88 22.81 6.93
C SER A 460 32.91 24.29 6.52
N ILE A 461 34.08 24.76 6.13
CA ILE A 461 34.31 26.14 5.66
C ILE A 461 33.99 26.20 4.18
N ILE A 462 33.26 27.21 3.74
CA ILE A 462 32.92 27.42 2.33
C ILE A 462 33.48 28.76 1.85
N THR A 463 33.82 28.86 0.56
CA THR A 463 34.27 30.11 -0.05
C THR A 463 33.31 30.50 -1.16
N VAL A 464 32.75 31.70 -1.05
CA VAL A 464 31.83 32.28 -2.04
C VAL A 464 32.30 33.67 -2.41
N ASN A 465 32.55 33.91 -3.70
CA ASN A 465 33.02 35.23 -4.20
C ASN A 465 34.20 35.81 -3.38
N ASP A 466 35.23 34.98 -3.16
CA ASP A 466 36.43 35.29 -2.35
C ASP A 466 36.18 35.52 -0.85
N ASN A 467 34.92 35.38 -0.37
CA ASN A 467 34.58 35.45 1.04
C ASN A 467 34.67 34.08 1.66
N VAL A 468 35.49 33.92 2.69
CA VAL A 468 35.60 32.70 3.49
C VAL A 468 34.56 32.72 4.60
N LEU A 469 33.64 31.76 4.59
CA LEU A 469 32.50 31.68 5.53
C LEU A 469 32.60 30.46 6.41
N ASN A 470 32.34 30.64 7.71
CA ASN A 470 32.29 29.60 8.71
C ASN A 470 30.83 29.26 9.09
N PRO A 471 30.51 28.02 9.39
CA PRO A 471 29.16 27.69 9.81
C PRO A 471 28.89 28.31 11.20
N LYS A 472 27.80 29.04 11.33
CA LYS A 472 27.35 29.60 12.61
C LYS A 472 26.85 28.53 13.58
N TYR A 473 26.29 27.46 13.07
CA TYR A 473 25.74 26.35 13.84
C TYR A 473 26.30 25.02 13.33
N SER A 474 26.49 24.07 14.24
CA SER A 474 26.91 22.71 13.93
C SER A 474 25.81 21.85 13.31
N GLU A 475 24.57 22.37 13.20
CA GLU A 475 23.41 21.66 12.67
C GLU A 475 22.57 22.58 11.80
N CYS A 476 21.90 22.00 10.78
CA CYS A 476 20.91 22.67 9.97
C CYS A 476 19.81 23.29 10.84
N LYS A 477 19.27 24.40 10.38
CA LYS A 477 18.10 25.01 11.01
C LYS A 477 16.87 24.65 10.16
N TYR A 478 15.76 24.34 10.83
CA TYR A 478 14.52 24.04 10.17
C TYR A 478 13.96 25.27 9.45
N GLY A 479 13.53 25.06 8.22
CA GLY A 479 12.88 26.07 7.42
C GLY A 479 12.80 25.70 5.94
N PHE A 480 11.94 26.40 5.24
CA PHE A 480 11.72 26.28 3.80
C PHE A 480 11.41 27.67 3.23
N VAL A 481 11.52 27.82 1.93
CA VAL A 481 11.39 29.11 1.23
C VAL A 481 10.53 29.01 -0.01
N ASP A 482 10.35 27.81 -0.56
CA ASP A 482 9.60 27.57 -1.79
C ASP A 482 8.17 27.11 -1.47
N VAL A 483 7.23 27.41 -2.37
CA VAL A 483 5.87 26.89 -2.34
C VAL A 483 5.92 25.39 -2.68
N GLY A 484 5.47 24.54 -1.78
CA GLY A 484 5.59 23.09 -1.92
C GLY A 484 4.43 22.31 -1.31
N ALA A 485 4.39 21.03 -1.62
CA ALA A 485 3.48 20.05 -1.02
C ALA A 485 4.19 19.06 -0.07
N GLN A 486 5.53 19.06 -0.07
CA GLN A 486 6.36 18.14 0.69
C GLN A 486 7.61 18.85 1.22
N HIS A 487 8.14 18.37 2.35
CA HIS A 487 9.39 18.83 2.94
C HIS A 487 10.59 18.29 2.16
N LEU A 488 11.01 19.00 1.11
CA LEU A 488 12.09 18.60 0.20
C LEU A 488 13.25 19.62 0.12
N ASN A 489 13.27 20.64 0.99
CA ASN A 489 14.40 21.56 1.05
C ASN A 489 15.65 20.83 1.52
N SER A 490 16.54 20.52 0.57
CA SER A 490 17.79 19.79 0.78
C SER A 490 18.90 20.59 1.48
N GLY A 491 18.65 21.86 1.72
CA GLY A 491 19.57 22.77 2.39
C GLY A 491 19.91 24.00 1.54
N ILE A 492 19.35 25.15 1.91
CA ILE A 492 19.68 26.45 1.35
C ILE A 492 20.77 27.05 2.21
N ILE A 493 21.85 27.50 1.57
CA ILE A 493 22.95 28.18 2.23
C ILE A 493 22.61 29.67 2.34
N VAL A 494 22.39 30.14 3.55
CA VAL A 494 22.09 31.57 3.81
C VAL A 494 23.35 32.27 4.25
N VAL A 495 23.66 33.36 3.54
CA VAL A 495 24.89 34.12 3.69
C VAL A 495 24.61 35.60 4.03
N PRO A 496 25.58 36.36 4.56
CA PRO A 496 25.46 37.82 4.74
C PRO A 496 25.19 38.55 3.42
N ASP A 497 24.49 39.69 3.48
CA ASP A 497 24.10 40.47 2.29
C ASP A 497 25.28 40.95 1.46
N ASN A 498 26.45 41.22 2.08
CA ASN A 498 27.66 41.66 1.42
C ASN A 498 28.35 40.60 0.54
N VAL A 499 27.97 39.30 0.71
CA VAL A 499 28.53 38.18 -0.07
C VAL A 499 27.88 38.08 -1.45
N VAL A 500 26.65 38.57 -1.61
CA VAL A 500 25.89 38.52 -2.87
C VAL A 500 26.02 39.84 -3.66
N ASN A 501 25.96 39.75 -4.99
CA ASN A 501 26.06 40.89 -5.89
C ASN A 501 24.88 40.83 -6.89
N GLU A 502 24.34 42.00 -7.25
CA GLU A 502 23.24 42.14 -8.21
C GLU A 502 23.56 41.57 -9.60
N ASN A 503 24.80 41.57 -10.00
CA ASN A 503 25.24 41.06 -11.31
C ASN A 503 25.41 39.52 -11.36
N MET A 504 25.34 38.85 -10.21
CA MET A 504 25.43 37.39 -10.18
C MET A 504 24.28 36.73 -10.95
N PRO A 505 24.52 35.60 -11.61
CA PRO A 505 23.45 34.76 -12.11
C PRO A 505 22.54 34.38 -10.94
N LYS A 506 21.24 34.60 -11.12
CA LYS A 506 20.26 34.40 -10.04
C LYS A 506 18.92 33.89 -10.53
N LYS A 507 18.19 33.28 -9.63
CA LYS A 507 16.76 33.04 -9.77
C LYS A 507 16.02 34.11 -9.02
N GLU A 508 15.18 34.86 -9.72
CA GLU A 508 14.25 35.82 -9.14
C GLU A 508 12.94 35.06 -8.81
N ILE A 509 12.50 35.15 -7.58
CA ILE A 509 11.35 34.41 -7.06
C ILE A 509 10.30 35.41 -6.63
N LEU A 510 9.14 35.37 -7.27
CA LEU A 510 7.93 36.11 -6.88
C LEU A 510 7.01 35.20 -6.10
N LEU A 511 6.77 35.53 -4.83
CA LEU A 511 5.77 34.93 -3.96
C LEU A 511 4.58 35.90 -3.85
N ALA A 512 3.35 35.46 -4.16
CA ALA A 512 2.22 36.35 -4.14
C ALA A 512 0.90 35.62 -3.85
N ASN A 513 -0.08 36.39 -3.35
CA ASN A 513 -1.49 35.96 -3.29
C ASN A 513 -2.23 36.46 -4.52
N TYR A 514 -3.24 35.73 -4.97
CA TYR A 514 -4.16 36.21 -6.00
C TYR A 514 -5.06 37.34 -5.46
N ASN A 515 -5.19 38.40 -6.22
CA ASN A 515 -6.10 39.50 -5.91
C ASN A 515 -7.53 39.13 -6.38
N ALA A 516 -8.11 38.12 -5.72
CA ALA A 516 -9.41 37.56 -6.04
C ALA A 516 -10.10 37.10 -4.76
N ASN A 517 -11.42 37.23 -4.71
CA ASN A 517 -12.25 36.87 -3.56
C ASN A 517 -12.99 35.54 -3.73
N THR A 518 -13.20 35.09 -4.96
CA THR A 518 -13.93 33.86 -5.28
C THR A 518 -13.01 32.78 -5.85
N LYS A 519 -13.38 31.51 -5.66
CA LYS A 519 -12.64 30.35 -6.23
C LYS A 519 -12.55 30.44 -7.76
N VAL A 520 -13.61 30.90 -8.42
CA VAL A 520 -13.66 31.04 -9.88
C VAL A 520 -12.69 32.09 -10.38
N GLU A 521 -12.61 33.25 -9.72
CA GLU A 521 -11.64 34.31 -10.06
C GLU A 521 -10.19 33.82 -9.85
N LYS A 522 -9.92 33.11 -8.74
CA LYS A 522 -8.60 32.52 -8.50
C LYS A 522 -8.23 31.51 -9.59
N GLN A 523 -9.14 30.67 -10.00
CA GLN A 523 -8.91 29.71 -11.09
C GLN A 523 -8.64 30.41 -12.43
N LYS A 524 -9.30 31.56 -12.69
CA LYS A 524 -9.04 32.36 -13.89
C LYS A 524 -7.62 32.92 -13.90
N ILE A 525 -7.15 33.48 -12.76
CA ILE A 525 -5.76 33.94 -12.65
C ILE A 525 -4.79 32.78 -12.78
N ASN A 526 -5.08 31.66 -12.14
CA ASN A 526 -4.26 30.44 -12.23
C ASN A 526 -4.09 29.96 -13.67
N SER A 527 -5.16 29.99 -14.48
CA SER A 527 -5.08 29.62 -15.90
C SER A 527 -4.21 30.56 -16.73
N LEU A 528 -4.13 31.86 -16.36
CA LEU A 528 -3.19 32.80 -17.00
C LEU A 528 -1.73 32.45 -16.67
N ILE A 529 -1.46 32.04 -15.42
CA ILE A 529 -0.11 31.60 -15.00
C ILE A 529 0.28 30.32 -15.75
N ASN A 530 -0.64 29.35 -15.86
CA ASN A 530 -0.38 28.09 -16.56
C ASN A 530 -0.05 28.28 -18.04
N ASN A 531 -0.50 29.37 -18.66
CA ASN A 531 -0.10 29.71 -20.03
C ASN A 531 1.38 30.07 -20.18
N LEU A 532 2.11 30.42 -19.10
CA LEU A 532 3.55 30.62 -19.15
C LEU A 532 4.28 29.37 -19.61
N GLU A 533 3.76 28.17 -19.32
CA GLU A 533 4.32 26.93 -19.80
C GLU A 533 4.42 26.87 -21.32
N ASN A 534 3.42 27.37 -22.03
CA ASN A 534 3.41 27.39 -23.49
C ASN A 534 4.57 28.22 -24.08
N THR A 535 5.02 29.26 -23.36
CA THR A 535 6.12 30.13 -23.78
C THR A 535 7.48 29.58 -23.37
N TYR A 536 7.60 29.01 -22.15
CA TYR A 536 8.90 28.72 -21.53
C TYR A 536 9.21 27.23 -21.32
N ASN A 537 8.32 26.29 -21.69
CA ASN A 537 8.50 24.86 -21.49
C ASN A 537 9.78 24.25 -22.08
N LYS A 538 10.29 24.85 -23.18
CA LYS A 538 11.52 24.39 -23.86
C LYS A 538 12.80 24.97 -23.27
N THR A 539 12.71 26.07 -22.54
CA THR A 539 13.87 26.84 -22.09
C THR A 539 14.09 26.76 -20.59
N ASN A 540 13.10 26.33 -19.84
CA ASN A 540 13.09 26.34 -18.37
C ASN A 540 13.47 27.69 -17.73
N LEU A 541 13.33 28.78 -18.50
CA LEU A 541 13.71 30.15 -18.04
C LEU A 541 12.75 30.63 -16.95
N VAL A 542 11.47 30.32 -17.10
CA VAL A 542 10.42 30.63 -16.14
C VAL A 542 9.73 29.34 -15.71
N SER A 543 9.61 29.13 -14.43
CA SER A 543 8.85 28.03 -13.81
C SER A 543 7.92 28.62 -12.75
N TYR A 544 6.87 27.88 -12.42
CA TYR A 544 5.91 28.32 -11.42
C TYR A 544 5.34 27.15 -10.64
N ASN A 545 4.91 27.46 -9.41
CA ASN A 545 4.15 26.56 -8.56
C ASN A 545 2.92 27.30 -8.06
N THR A 546 1.74 26.73 -8.21
CA THR A 546 0.53 27.33 -7.67
C THR A 546 -0.11 26.44 -6.60
N LYS A 547 -0.66 27.06 -5.56
CA LYS A 547 -1.35 26.33 -4.51
C LYS A 547 -2.53 25.52 -5.06
N ILE A 548 -3.22 26.02 -6.08
CA ILE A 548 -4.37 25.36 -6.71
C ILE A 548 -3.91 24.07 -7.39
N ASP A 549 -2.91 24.13 -8.26
CA ASP A 549 -2.41 22.98 -9.01
C ASP A 549 -1.77 21.93 -8.10
N MET A 550 -1.05 22.40 -7.06
CA MET A 550 -0.50 21.51 -6.03
C MET A 550 -1.56 20.80 -5.23
N LEU A 551 -2.62 21.49 -4.81
CA LEU A 551 -3.76 20.87 -4.13
C LEU A 551 -4.44 19.84 -5.01
N GLU A 552 -4.76 20.18 -6.26
CA GLU A 552 -5.38 19.26 -7.20
C GLU A 552 -4.52 18.03 -7.46
N SER A 553 -3.22 18.21 -7.71
CA SER A 553 -2.28 17.11 -7.92
C SER A 553 -2.11 16.24 -6.67
N SER A 554 -1.98 16.85 -5.49
CA SER A 554 -1.83 16.13 -4.22
C SER A 554 -3.09 15.36 -3.82
N ILE A 555 -4.26 15.96 -4.00
CA ILE A 555 -5.55 15.29 -3.78
C ILE A 555 -5.68 14.12 -4.77
N GLY A 556 -5.39 14.35 -6.04
CA GLY A 556 -5.46 13.31 -7.08
C GLY A 556 -4.51 12.14 -6.83
N LEU A 557 -3.24 12.42 -6.56
CA LEU A 557 -2.24 11.38 -6.22
C LEU A 557 -2.59 10.67 -4.91
N GLY A 558 -3.04 11.40 -3.90
CA GLY A 558 -3.49 10.84 -2.63
C GLY A 558 -4.69 9.91 -2.81
N ALA A 559 -5.66 10.28 -3.65
CA ALA A 559 -6.79 9.45 -4.02
C ALA A 559 -6.33 8.17 -4.75
N LEU A 560 -5.47 8.31 -5.77
CA LEU A 560 -4.90 7.19 -6.54
C LEU A 560 -4.26 6.15 -5.61
N VAL A 561 -3.34 6.59 -4.75
CA VAL A 561 -2.62 5.69 -3.83
C VAL A 561 -3.58 5.04 -2.84
N THR A 562 -4.57 5.80 -2.33
CA THR A 562 -5.58 5.29 -1.39
C THR A 562 -6.45 4.21 -2.05
N PHE A 563 -6.89 4.41 -3.30
CA PHE A 563 -7.68 3.42 -4.01
C PHE A 563 -6.92 2.12 -4.25
N ILE A 564 -5.68 2.21 -4.73
CA ILE A 564 -4.85 1.01 -4.92
C ILE A 564 -4.64 0.29 -3.59
N GLY A 565 -4.35 1.05 -2.53
CA GLY A 565 -4.15 0.51 -1.18
C GLY A 565 -5.39 -0.20 -0.63
N LEU A 566 -6.55 0.43 -0.73
CA LEU A 566 -7.82 -0.16 -0.30
C LEU A 566 -8.18 -1.39 -1.12
N TYR A 567 -8.01 -1.33 -2.45
CA TYR A 567 -8.33 -2.44 -3.35
C TYR A 567 -7.53 -3.69 -3.00
N LEU A 568 -6.20 -3.57 -2.98
CA LEU A 568 -5.32 -4.68 -2.61
C LEU A 568 -5.55 -5.14 -1.16
N GLY A 569 -5.64 -4.19 -0.23
CA GLY A 569 -5.80 -4.47 1.19
C GLY A 569 -7.09 -5.24 1.49
N ILE A 570 -8.22 -4.79 0.98
CA ILE A 570 -9.53 -5.42 1.21
C ILE A 570 -9.56 -6.82 0.60
N ILE A 571 -9.06 -6.99 -0.63
CA ILE A 571 -9.04 -8.31 -1.28
C ILE A 571 -8.14 -9.30 -0.55
N PHE A 572 -6.97 -8.88 -0.10
CA PHE A 572 -6.07 -9.75 0.65
C PHE A 572 -6.66 -10.14 2.00
N LEU A 573 -7.30 -9.20 2.70
CA LEU A 573 -8.00 -9.50 3.97
C LEU A 573 -9.13 -10.51 3.76
N ILE A 574 -9.98 -10.29 2.77
CA ILE A 574 -11.10 -11.18 2.47
C ILE A 574 -10.59 -12.55 2.03
N SER A 575 -9.59 -12.60 1.15
CA SER A 575 -9.03 -13.87 0.67
C SER A 575 -8.39 -14.66 1.80
N SER A 576 -7.60 -14.02 2.66
CA SER A 576 -6.96 -14.63 3.82
C SER A 576 -7.99 -15.21 4.80
N ALA A 577 -9.00 -14.40 5.14
CA ALA A 577 -10.05 -14.77 6.07
C ALA A 577 -10.96 -15.88 5.49
N ALA A 578 -11.29 -15.80 4.20
CA ALA A 578 -12.12 -16.80 3.52
C ALA A 578 -11.41 -18.16 3.41
N ILE A 579 -10.09 -18.19 3.14
CA ILE A 579 -9.33 -19.44 3.12
C ILE A 579 -9.38 -20.12 4.49
N LEU A 580 -9.19 -19.36 5.58
CA LEU A 580 -9.30 -19.90 6.95
C LEU A 580 -10.71 -20.37 7.27
N ALA A 581 -11.72 -19.57 6.93
CA ALA A 581 -13.13 -19.89 7.16
C ALA A 581 -13.53 -21.21 6.49
N LEU A 582 -13.26 -21.33 5.18
CA LEU A 582 -13.55 -22.53 4.40
C LEU A 582 -12.86 -23.75 4.99
N LYS A 583 -11.64 -23.60 5.46
CA LYS A 583 -10.89 -24.68 6.08
C LYS A 583 -11.49 -25.10 7.40
N GLU A 584 -11.77 -24.15 8.32
CA GLU A 584 -12.35 -24.47 9.63
C GLU A 584 -13.74 -25.13 9.51
N LEU A 585 -14.52 -24.71 8.52
CA LEU A 585 -15.82 -25.30 8.24
C LEU A 585 -15.70 -26.74 7.71
N SER A 586 -14.71 -27.02 6.84
CA SER A 586 -14.37 -28.36 6.42
C SER A 586 -14.09 -29.26 7.60
N GLU A 587 -13.24 -28.78 8.50
CA GLU A 587 -12.80 -29.57 9.64
C GLU A 587 -13.87 -29.74 10.71
N SER A 588 -14.72 -28.72 10.91
CA SER A 588 -15.88 -28.81 11.78
C SER A 588 -16.83 -29.93 11.32
N THR A 589 -16.95 -30.10 9.99
CA THR A 589 -17.73 -31.20 9.41
C THR A 589 -17.05 -32.55 9.63
N ASP A 590 -15.75 -32.66 9.39
CA ASP A 590 -14.97 -33.89 9.60
C ASP A 590 -14.98 -34.31 11.08
N ASN A 591 -15.01 -33.34 12.00
CA ASN A 591 -15.01 -33.57 13.45
C ASN A 591 -16.43 -33.74 14.08
N LYS A 592 -17.50 -33.64 13.31
CA LYS A 592 -18.86 -33.72 13.81
C LYS A 592 -19.10 -34.99 14.66
N GLU A 593 -18.68 -36.17 14.18
CA GLU A 593 -18.79 -37.44 14.91
C GLU A 593 -17.94 -37.44 16.19
N ARG A 594 -16.78 -36.79 16.21
CA ARG A 594 -15.96 -36.67 17.42
C ARG A 594 -16.65 -35.83 18.49
N TYR A 595 -17.26 -34.71 18.09
CA TYR A 595 -18.04 -33.88 19.01
C TYR A 595 -19.28 -34.63 19.54
N LYS A 596 -19.91 -35.47 18.71
CA LYS A 596 -20.99 -36.37 19.14
C LYS A 596 -20.52 -37.38 20.18
N MET A 597 -19.32 -37.97 20.00
CA MET A 597 -18.76 -38.90 21.00
C MET A 597 -18.47 -38.16 22.33
N ILE A 598 -17.94 -36.95 22.30
CA ILE A 598 -17.67 -36.17 23.51
C ILE A 598 -18.97 -35.84 24.27
N ARG A 599 -20.07 -35.54 23.56
CA ARG A 599 -21.38 -35.38 24.21
C ARG A 599 -21.85 -36.66 24.91
N LYS A 600 -21.66 -37.80 24.26
CA LYS A 600 -22.00 -39.13 24.88
C LYS A 600 -21.14 -39.44 26.11
N LEU A 601 -19.96 -38.86 26.22
CA LEU A 601 -19.06 -38.94 27.38
C LEU A 601 -19.43 -37.94 28.48
N GLY A 602 -20.53 -37.17 28.34
CA GLY A 602 -21.05 -36.27 29.37
C GLY A 602 -20.51 -34.82 29.31
N ALA A 603 -19.89 -34.39 28.22
CA ALA A 603 -19.45 -33.01 28.12
C ALA A 603 -20.61 -32.03 27.82
N ASP A 604 -20.72 -30.97 28.58
CA ASP A 604 -21.71 -29.92 28.42
C ASP A 604 -21.56 -29.15 27.13
N GLU A 605 -22.68 -28.66 26.57
CA GLU A 605 -22.68 -27.82 25.37
C GLU A 605 -21.83 -26.51 25.54
N LYS A 606 -21.76 -25.96 26.76
CA LYS A 606 -20.90 -24.82 27.07
C LYS A 606 -19.42 -25.16 26.91
N MET A 607 -18.99 -26.33 27.35
CA MET A 607 -17.61 -26.83 27.21
C MET A 607 -17.27 -27.09 25.74
N ILE A 608 -18.19 -27.68 24.98
CA ILE A 608 -18.02 -27.94 23.55
C ILE A 608 -17.89 -26.62 22.75
N ASN A 609 -18.80 -25.68 23.00
CA ASN A 609 -18.76 -24.36 22.34
C ASN A 609 -17.47 -23.59 22.66
N LYS A 610 -16.99 -23.68 23.91
CA LYS A 610 -15.71 -23.06 24.31
C LYS A 610 -14.52 -23.74 23.64
N ALA A 611 -14.53 -25.07 23.53
CA ALA A 611 -13.48 -25.82 22.84
C ALA A 611 -13.42 -25.45 21.34
N LEU A 612 -14.59 -25.36 20.69
CA LEU A 612 -14.70 -24.91 19.30
C LEU A 612 -14.23 -23.49 19.12
N PHE A 613 -14.65 -22.56 19.98
CA PHE A 613 -14.21 -21.16 19.94
C PHE A 613 -12.70 -21.06 20.06
N ASN A 614 -12.09 -21.70 21.05
CA ASN A 614 -10.66 -21.69 21.26
C ASN A 614 -9.89 -22.28 20.07
N GLN A 615 -10.43 -23.35 19.47
CA GLN A 615 -9.82 -23.95 18.28
C GLN A 615 -9.79 -22.96 17.12
N ILE A 616 -10.91 -22.36 16.76
CA ILE A 616 -11.00 -21.40 15.65
C ILE A 616 -10.19 -20.17 15.95
N PHE A 617 -10.24 -19.66 17.19
CA PHE A 617 -9.45 -18.50 17.64
C PHE A 617 -7.95 -18.71 17.44
N ILE A 618 -7.43 -19.86 17.86
CA ILE A 618 -6.01 -20.19 17.69
C ILE A 618 -5.61 -20.19 16.20
N PHE A 619 -6.46 -20.76 15.34
CA PHE A 619 -6.19 -20.81 13.90
C PHE A 619 -6.17 -19.45 13.22
N PHE A 620 -7.06 -18.54 13.63
CA PHE A 620 -7.08 -17.18 13.13
C PHE A 620 -5.94 -16.34 13.71
N MET A 621 -5.63 -16.51 15.00
CA MET A 621 -4.63 -15.69 15.68
C MET A 621 -3.19 -16.02 15.33
N ILE A 622 -2.84 -17.30 15.12
CA ILE A 622 -1.44 -17.68 14.86
C ILE A 622 -0.88 -16.99 13.61
N PRO A 623 -1.52 -17.04 12.42
CA PRO A 623 -1.02 -16.31 11.25
C PRO A 623 -1.03 -14.79 11.45
N LEU A 624 -2.04 -14.27 12.13
CA LEU A 624 -2.19 -12.83 12.37
C LEU A 624 -1.08 -12.29 13.30
N LEU A 625 -0.79 -12.98 14.40
CA LEU A 625 0.27 -12.55 15.33
C LEU A 625 1.63 -12.49 14.65
N LEU A 626 1.96 -13.50 13.85
CA LEU A 626 3.23 -13.50 13.10
C LEU A 626 3.23 -12.41 12.03
N ALA A 627 2.10 -12.16 11.35
CA ALA A 627 1.97 -11.07 10.40
C ALA A 627 2.15 -9.70 11.05
N ILE A 628 1.62 -9.49 12.26
CA ILE A 628 1.84 -8.26 13.04
C ILE A 628 3.32 -8.08 13.35
N VAL A 629 4.02 -9.14 13.80
CA VAL A 629 5.47 -9.07 14.04
C VAL A 629 6.23 -8.69 12.77
N HIS A 630 5.93 -9.32 11.63
CA HIS A 630 6.51 -8.93 10.34
C HIS A 630 6.22 -7.46 10.00
N SER A 631 5.00 -7.00 10.28
CA SER A 631 4.55 -5.64 9.93
C SER A 631 5.29 -4.55 10.70
N ILE A 632 5.75 -4.82 11.93
CA ILE A 632 6.57 -3.87 12.70
C ILE A 632 7.85 -3.51 11.92
N PHE A 633 8.52 -4.51 11.38
CA PHE A 633 9.76 -4.30 10.60
C PHE A 633 9.46 -3.81 9.18
N GLY A 634 8.40 -4.32 8.55
CA GLY A 634 7.95 -3.86 7.24
C GLY A 634 7.54 -2.38 7.24
N ILE A 635 6.86 -1.91 8.28
CA ILE A 635 6.49 -0.49 8.44
C ILE A 635 7.74 0.37 8.70
N LYS A 636 8.70 -0.12 9.50
CA LYS A 636 9.99 0.59 9.68
C LYS A 636 10.73 0.76 8.35
N PHE A 637 10.75 -0.27 7.53
CA PHE A 637 11.32 -0.21 6.19
C PHE A 637 10.56 0.75 5.28
N ALA A 638 9.24 0.67 5.26
CA ALA A 638 8.40 1.59 4.48
C ALA A 638 8.60 3.04 4.92
N ASN A 639 8.67 3.33 6.24
CA ASN A 639 8.97 4.64 6.76
C ASN A 639 10.29 5.19 6.27
N LYS A 640 11.32 4.34 6.18
CA LYS A 640 12.62 4.74 5.70
C LYS A 640 12.58 5.15 4.23
N ILE A 641 11.90 4.36 3.38
CA ILE A 641 11.70 4.71 1.96
C ILE A 641 10.83 5.97 1.84
N LEU A 642 9.71 6.05 2.54
CA LEU A 642 8.83 7.20 2.49
C LEU A 642 9.51 8.48 3.03
N GLY A 643 10.37 8.34 4.03
CA GLY A 643 11.20 9.44 4.54
C GLY A 643 12.14 10.03 3.48
N THR A 644 12.64 9.21 2.54
CA THR A 644 13.42 9.72 1.38
C THR A 644 12.56 10.48 0.37
N MET A 645 11.25 10.48 0.52
CA MET A 645 10.30 11.25 -0.29
C MET A 645 9.67 12.41 0.51
N GLY A 646 10.21 12.74 1.69
CA GLY A 646 9.65 13.78 2.56
C GLY A 646 8.31 13.42 3.22
N ILE A 647 7.92 12.14 3.21
CA ILE A 647 6.65 11.66 3.75
C ILE A 647 6.84 11.23 5.20
N SER A 648 6.03 11.78 6.12
CA SER A 648 6.08 11.48 7.56
C SER A 648 4.67 11.21 8.13
N GLY A 649 4.57 10.55 9.29
CA GLY A 649 3.31 10.46 10.03
C GLY A 649 2.48 9.18 9.82
N LEU A 650 3.05 8.00 10.09
CA LEU A 650 2.35 6.70 9.96
C LEU A 650 1.35 6.35 11.07
N THR A 651 1.35 7.06 12.19
CA THR A 651 0.58 6.64 13.39
C THR A 651 -0.94 6.60 13.15
N SER A 652 -1.49 7.62 12.51
CA SER A 652 -2.93 7.67 12.16
C SER A 652 -3.32 6.57 11.16
N SER A 653 -2.45 6.28 10.22
CA SER A 653 -2.65 5.29 9.15
C SER A 653 -2.65 3.86 9.70
N ILE A 654 -1.83 3.56 10.71
CA ILE A 654 -1.83 2.25 11.40
C ILE A 654 -3.16 2.02 12.11
N THR A 655 -3.73 3.04 12.76
CA THR A 655 -5.02 2.93 13.46
C THR A 655 -6.15 2.59 12.49
N MET A 656 -6.23 3.26 11.33
CA MET A 656 -7.22 2.95 10.30
C MET A 656 -7.04 1.54 9.74
N THR A 657 -5.81 1.11 9.49
CA THR A 657 -5.51 -0.26 9.04
C THR A 657 -5.97 -1.29 10.07
N PHE A 658 -5.77 -1.03 11.35
CA PHE A 658 -6.25 -1.89 12.44
C PHE A 658 -7.78 -2.00 12.45
N ILE A 659 -8.50 -0.90 12.24
CA ILE A 659 -9.97 -0.91 12.15
C ILE A 659 -10.44 -1.80 11.00
N PHE A 660 -9.87 -1.65 9.79
CA PHE A 660 -10.20 -2.52 8.65
C PHE A 660 -9.93 -4.00 8.95
N LEU A 661 -8.80 -4.29 9.59
CA LEU A 661 -8.43 -5.66 9.96
C LEU A 661 -9.44 -6.25 10.95
N VAL A 662 -9.82 -5.52 12.00
CA VAL A 662 -10.80 -6.00 12.99
C VAL A 662 -12.16 -6.20 12.35
N LEU A 663 -12.65 -5.29 11.51
CA LEU A 663 -13.96 -5.41 10.87
C LEU A 663 -14.02 -6.59 9.90
N ILE A 664 -13.06 -6.72 8.99
CA ILE A 664 -13.10 -7.75 7.94
C ILE A 664 -12.66 -9.10 8.50
N TYR A 665 -11.46 -9.18 9.06
CA TYR A 665 -10.90 -10.44 9.55
C TYR A 665 -11.63 -10.97 10.78
N GLY A 666 -11.98 -10.07 11.72
CA GLY A 666 -12.80 -10.38 12.90
C GLY A 666 -14.21 -10.76 12.52
N GLY A 667 -14.82 -10.09 11.53
CA GLY A 667 -16.13 -10.45 10.99
C GLY A 667 -16.17 -11.87 10.43
N TYR A 668 -15.17 -12.25 9.61
CA TYR A 668 -15.02 -13.62 9.10
C TYR A 668 -14.79 -14.65 10.21
N PHE A 669 -14.01 -14.30 11.24
CA PHE A 669 -13.84 -15.16 12.42
C PHE A 669 -15.17 -15.46 13.09
N LEU A 670 -15.99 -14.45 13.34
CA LEU A 670 -17.32 -14.62 13.97
C LEU A 670 -18.26 -15.45 13.08
N LEU A 671 -18.32 -15.16 11.79
CA LEU A 671 -19.11 -15.94 10.82
C LEU A 671 -18.68 -17.40 10.80
N THR A 672 -17.37 -17.66 10.81
CA THR A 672 -16.81 -19.01 10.84
C THR A 672 -17.19 -19.75 12.12
N TYR A 673 -17.11 -19.08 13.28
CA TYR A 673 -17.50 -19.65 14.56
C TYR A 673 -18.99 -20.05 14.60
N PHE A 674 -19.88 -19.13 14.20
CA PHE A 674 -21.32 -19.42 14.21
C PHE A 674 -21.70 -20.51 13.21
N ALA A 675 -21.09 -20.50 12.02
CA ALA A 675 -21.33 -21.53 11.02
C ALA A 675 -20.81 -22.90 11.48
N SER A 676 -19.62 -22.98 12.07
CA SER A 676 -19.04 -24.20 12.65
C SER A 676 -19.87 -24.73 13.80
N LYS A 677 -20.36 -23.86 14.69
CA LYS A 677 -21.25 -24.20 15.79
C LYS A 677 -22.54 -24.86 15.28
N ASN A 678 -23.11 -24.31 14.20
CA ASN A 678 -24.32 -24.91 13.60
C ASN A 678 -24.05 -26.27 12.95
N ILE A 679 -22.85 -26.53 12.42
CA ILE A 679 -22.45 -27.81 11.83
C ILE A 679 -22.33 -28.90 12.89
N ILE A 680 -21.70 -28.59 14.03
CA ILE A 680 -21.45 -29.57 15.10
C ILE A 680 -22.65 -29.78 16.00
N ARG A 681 -23.68 -28.91 15.97
CA ARG A 681 -24.90 -29.05 16.77
C ARG A 681 -25.67 -30.30 16.35
N GLU A 682 -26.08 -31.10 17.31
CA GLU A 682 -27.04 -32.18 17.08
C GLU A 682 -28.44 -31.57 16.91
N LYS A 683 -29.13 -31.97 15.84
CA LYS A 683 -30.55 -31.67 15.66
C LYS A 683 -31.36 -32.66 16.42
#